data_1d62f6c10ee21e35b9aa2f4a7228b12c
#
_entry.id   1d62f6c10ee21e35b9aa2f4a7228b12c
#
_cell.length_a   1.000
_cell.length_b   1.000
_cell.length_c   1.000
_cell.angle_alpha   90.00
_cell.angle_beta   90.00
_cell.angle_gamma   90.00
#
_symmetry.space_group_name_H-M   'P 1'
#
loop_
_entity.id
_entity.type
_entity.pdbx_description
1 polymer ?
#
loop_
_entity_poly.entity_id
_entity_poly.type
_entity_poly.pdbx_seq_one_letter_code
_entity_poly.pdbx_strand_id
1 'polypeptide(L)'
;MTHVYIDLSRLCLTKFTTGIQRVAREIVLRMLKDPSLEVTLLADMPSHTEWRVLPHDAFTEFYTKGTGSPYGTGKTVIVRPREIESGAVFFDIDSAWNMPMHRSWLFPILREHGVTVVPHLYDLIPVTEPQYFYSETTRQFLVWVTAVLQNASHIICNAGATKAALAKLCGELECDTPPCTVIPLGADFKQGGNAEQAPLPEGLTPEKYVLMVGTIEPRKNHALLLDAVKPLSERGIKVVFAGRIGWNMDAFQKKMAAHPQNGTDFFFFEGPTDAVIRALYANALAVVFPTKNEGFGLPVIEAYQHGTPVLASDIPVLREVGGELADYFDNTSVDSLVAAVDRLLAGDTRAKKKEAIAAYRPRTWDATAADMAAALAGFSQKTGTVPAETRISQMVVLTARNDDLLRTLPYLDAFLPFIERLLVCCPERNIAELREKWHGRIQLSFFTDEELLGGAPLPKDHTRRNFFLRCLLMEKAPLDDVFIMTDDDYRPLLPLTQEFFLKDGRMRGYYCYDLREWHGTQGNYTSYDLSMFRTRDFLTGEGLPALQYSAHQSQIIDRRIYLEMLAKYPHISGDGLDEWSTYFNYGIAVHPDQFAAVPYTSIGWPGAITDWTLWCQPSGLCFENFYDALYESGRIFADFSREYNAETIVSENMEKVQRWRTELGKQQQTAAALAMFRSVYHSQYHMMPELSLCEGEDGAAVFRLPKLICIPAGAFVRLRLLTDDALRKKGAVLRYGVQNTEGRFVIPQQEIRLADLDSKLHPELVLPAPAGLLNGALVLEYDCGEIVRGSTACLVR
;
A
#
# COMPACT_ATOMS: atom_id res chain seq x y z
N MET A 1 7.74 19.06 10.51
CA MET A 1 8.54 17.84 10.59
C MET A 1 7.71 16.78 9.88
N THR A 2 8.30 16.03 8.95
CA THR A 2 7.54 15.00 8.21
C THR A 2 7.50 13.72 9.03
N HIS A 3 6.30 13.19 9.28
CA HIS A 3 6.16 11.90 9.98
C HIS A 3 6.39 10.75 8.99
N VAL A 4 7.34 9.87 9.30
CA VAL A 4 7.74 8.74 8.46
C VAL A 4 7.55 7.44 9.23
N TYR A 5 6.70 6.58 8.71
CA TYR A 5 6.50 5.21 9.22
C TYR A 5 7.37 4.24 8.42
N ILE A 6 8.11 3.38 9.10
CA ILE A 6 9.03 2.42 8.47
C ILE A 6 8.75 1.02 9.02
N ASP A 7 8.31 0.11 8.15
CA ASP A 7 8.11 -1.30 8.51
C ASP A 7 9.43 -2.07 8.40
N LEU A 8 9.93 -2.54 9.55
CA LEU A 8 11.18 -3.29 9.70
C LEU A 8 10.92 -4.73 10.13
N SER A 9 9.73 -5.25 9.84
CA SER A 9 9.31 -6.59 10.25
C SER A 9 10.31 -7.66 9.81
N ARG A 10 10.77 -7.61 8.57
CA ARG A 10 11.73 -8.57 8.04
C ARG A 10 13.09 -8.49 8.72
N LEU A 11 13.58 -7.26 8.91
CA LEU A 11 14.85 -7.01 9.61
C LEU A 11 14.82 -7.59 11.03
N CYS A 12 13.70 -7.43 11.74
CA CYS A 12 13.53 -7.93 13.11
C CYS A 12 13.39 -9.46 13.19
N LEU A 13 12.89 -10.11 12.15
CA LEU A 13 12.68 -11.56 12.11
C LEU A 13 13.92 -12.35 11.68
N THR A 14 14.82 -11.71 10.92
CA THR A 14 15.98 -12.40 10.36
C THR A 14 17.18 -12.37 11.32
N LYS A 15 17.72 -13.55 11.62
CA LYS A 15 19.00 -13.70 12.34
C LYS A 15 20.22 -13.34 11.45
N PHE A 16 20.02 -13.21 10.14
CA PHE A 16 21.08 -13.01 9.16
C PHE A 16 20.97 -11.65 8.53
N THR A 17 22.08 -10.96 8.41
CA THR A 17 22.17 -9.67 7.71
C THR A 17 22.50 -9.91 6.24
N THR A 18 21.51 -9.79 5.35
CA THR A 18 21.74 -9.74 3.89
C THR A 18 22.07 -8.29 3.48
N GLY A 19 22.38 -8.08 2.20
CA GLY A 19 22.64 -6.74 1.68
C GLY A 19 21.49 -5.76 1.96
N ILE A 20 20.24 -6.18 1.76
CA ILE A 20 19.04 -5.34 1.98
C ILE A 20 18.88 -4.98 3.46
N GLN A 21 18.95 -5.98 4.36
CA GLN A 21 18.84 -5.72 5.81
C GLN A 21 19.96 -4.81 6.31
N ARG A 22 21.15 -4.92 5.72
CA ARG A 22 22.26 -3.99 6.04
C ARG A 22 21.91 -2.57 5.61
N VAL A 23 21.40 -2.39 4.39
CA VAL A 23 20.98 -1.07 3.88
C VAL A 23 19.88 -0.49 4.78
N ALA A 24 18.81 -1.23 5.06
CA ALA A 24 17.72 -0.79 5.91
C ALA A 24 18.23 -0.36 7.29
N ARG A 25 19.08 -1.18 7.93
CA ARG A 25 19.69 -0.85 9.23
C ARG A 25 20.53 0.44 9.19
N GLU A 26 21.45 0.55 8.23
CA GLU A 26 22.35 1.71 8.15
C GLU A 26 21.61 3.02 7.90
N ILE A 27 20.58 2.98 7.06
CA ILE A 27 19.75 4.15 6.74
C ILE A 27 18.87 4.52 7.94
N VAL A 28 18.14 3.59 8.51
CA VAL A 28 17.19 3.85 9.59
C VAL A 28 17.89 4.39 10.84
N LEU A 29 19.03 3.81 11.25
CA LEU A 29 19.81 4.30 12.41
C LEU A 29 20.27 5.76 12.26
N ARG A 30 20.39 6.26 11.04
CA ARG A 30 20.74 7.66 10.74
C ARG A 30 19.51 8.54 10.66
N MET A 31 18.43 8.06 10.04
CA MET A 31 17.16 8.78 9.98
C MET A 31 16.58 9.08 11.36
N LEU A 32 16.78 8.18 12.35
CA LEU A 32 16.38 8.42 13.74
C LEU A 32 17.08 9.65 14.38
N LYS A 33 18.13 10.16 13.77
CA LYS A 33 18.89 11.34 14.23
C LYS A 33 18.62 12.57 13.40
N ASP A 34 17.85 12.46 12.33
CA ASP A 34 17.59 13.57 11.42
C ASP A 34 16.47 14.46 11.99
N PRO A 35 16.74 15.75 12.27
CA PRO A 35 15.74 16.62 12.88
C PRO A 35 14.61 17.06 11.93
N SER A 36 14.69 16.76 10.65
CA SER A 36 13.64 17.08 9.67
C SER A 36 12.52 16.03 9.67
N LEU A 37 12.76 14.85 10.25
CA LEU A 37 11.85 13.72 10.28
C LEU A 37 11.38 13.41 11.71
N GLU A 38 10.13 13.01 11.81
CA GLU A 38 9.59 12.26 12.93
C GLU A 38 9.42 10.81 12.49
N VAL A 39 10.22 9.88 13.02
CA VAL A 39 10.25 8.50 12.54
C VAL A 39 9.53 7.59 13.50
N THR A 40 8.59 6.80 13.03
CA THR A 40 7.96 5.69 13.76
C THR A 40 8.37 4.36 13.14
N LEU A 41 9.09 3.56 13.92
CA LEU A 41 9.52 2.22 13.51
C LEU A 41 8.45 1.19 13.84
N LEU A 42 8.15 0.32 12.88
CA LEU A 42 7.10 -0.68 12.98
C LEU A 42 7.67 -2.09 12.84
N ALA A 43 7.07 -3.04 13.55
CA ALA A 43 7.29 -4.47 13.34
C ALA A 43 5.99 -5.24 13.45
N ASP A 44 5.81 -6.21 12.55
CA ASP A 44 4.61 -7.04 12.41
C ASP A 44 4.23 -7.76 13.72
N MET A 45 2.94 -7.87 13.94
CA MET A 45 2.36 -8.63 15.05
C MET A 45 1.91 -10.00 14.56
N PRO A 46 1.74 -10.99 15.45
CA PRO A 46 1.26 -12.33 15.05
C PRO A 46 -0.09 -12.34 14.33
N SER A 47 -0.89 -11.29 14.46
CA SER A 47 -2.14 -11.10 13.72
C SER A 47 -1.93 -10.78 12.23
N HIS A 48 -0.75 -10.26 11.86
CA HIS A 48 -0.41 -9.76 10.54
C HIS A 48 -1.36 -8.70 9.97
N THR A 49 -2.08 -7.98 10.86
CA THR A 49 -3.02 -6.90 10.51
C THR A 49 -2.70 -5.59 11.22
N GLU A 50 -1.71 -5.62 12.09
CA GLU A 50 -1.27 -4.49 12.89
C GLU A 50 0.21 -4.61 13.22
N TRP A 51 0.83 -3.50 13.57
CA TRP A 51 2.23 -3.44 13.99
C TRP A 51 2.36 -3.06 15.45
N ARG A 52 3.47 -3.50 16.04
CA ARG A 52 4.01 -2.87 17.24
C ARG A 52 4.97 -1.75 16.85
N VAL A 53 4.97 -0.68 17.61
CA VAL A 53 5.98 0.37 17.53
C VAL A 53 7.26 -0.12 18.21
N LEU A 54 8.38 0.01 17.53
CA LEU A 54 9.70 -0.29 18.07
C LEU A 54 10.26 0.92 18.80
N PRO A 55 10.66 0.81 20.08
CA PRO A 55 11.32 1.89 20.81
C PRO A 55 12.68 2.22 20.18
N HIS A 56 12.95 3.48 19.88
CA HIS A 56 14.18 3.92 19.20
C HIS A 56 15.44 3.51 19.95
N ASP A 57 15.45 3.66 21.28
CA ASP A 57 16.61 3.31 22.11
C ASP A 57 16.90 1.81 22.06
N ALA A 58 15.87 0.99 22.20
CA ALA A 58 15.99 -0.47 22.15
C ALA A 58 16.44 -0.96 20.77
N PHE A 59 15.86 -0.40 19.70
CA PHE A 59 16.27 -0.68 18.32
C PHE A 59 17.73 -0.27 18.09
N THR A 60 18.09 0.93 18.50
CA THR A 60 19.46 1.44 18.34
C THR A 60 20.48 0.61 19.12
N GLU A 61 20.18 0.28 20.37
CA GLU A 61 21.05 -0.54 21.20
C GLU A 61 21.26 -1.96 20.60
N PHE A 62 20.17 -2.60 20.18
CA PHE A 62 20.24 -3.92 19.58
C PHE A 62 21.12 -3.95 18.31
N TYR A 63 20.89 -3.02 17.39
CA TYR A 63 21.61 -3.01 16.10
C TYR A 63 23.01 -2.36 16.13
N THR A 64 23.36 -1.64 17.21
CA THR A 64 24.70 -1.03 17.34
C THR A 64 25.60 -1.77 18.30
N LYS A 65 25.05 -2.31 19.40
CA LYS A 65 25.82 -3.00 20.46
C LYS A 65 25.63 -4.51 20.44
N GLY A 66 24.61 -5.03 19.77
CA GLY A 66 24.27 -6.45 19.74
C GLY A 66 23.66 -6.96 21.05
N THR A 67 23.12 -6.06 21.90
CA THR A 67 22.55 -6.38 23.21
C THR A 67 21.06 -6.08 23.27
N GLY A 68 20.33 -6.79 24.13
CA GLY A 68 18.90 -6.55 24.31
C GLY A 68 18.01 -7.16 23.21
N SER A 69 16.88 -6.51 22.97
CA SER A 69 15.90 -6.88 21.95
C SER A 69 15.40 -5.62 21.23
N PRO A 70 15.22 -5.65 19.91
CA PRO A 70 14.70 -4.49 19.17
C PRO A 70 13.28 -4.09 19.60
N TYR A 71 12.56 -5.00 20.25
CA TYR A 71 11.20 -4.77 20.74
C TYR A 71 11.13 -4.03 22.08
N GLY A 72 12.26 -3.84 22.79
CA GLY A 72 12.29 -3.30 24.14
C GLY A 72 11.60 -4.20 25.18
N THR A 73 11.46 -3.69 26.42
CA THR A 73 10.81 -4.39 27.54
C THR A 73 9.56 -3.65 28.06
N GLY A 74 9.21 -2.51 27.45
CA GLY A 74 8.10 -1.66 27.86
C GLY A 74 6.73 -2.15 27.36
N LYS A 75 5.70 -1.34 27.64
CA LYS A 75 4.35 -1.59 27.12
C LYS A 75 4.37 -1.51 25.59
N THR A 76 3.79 -2.52 24.94
CA THR A 76 3.64 -2.54 23.49
C THR A 76 2.63 -1.49 23.04
N VAL A 77 3.05 -0.59 22.17
CA VAL A 77 2.16 0.33 21.46
C VAL A 77 1.83 -0.31 20.11
N ILE A 78 0.55 -0.39 19.78
CA ILE A 78 0.04 -0.99 18.55
C ILE A 78 -0.42 0.12 17.62
N VAL A 79 -0.13 -0.05 16.32
CA VAL A 79 -0.59 0.82 15.24
C VAL A 79 -1.19 -0.05 14.13
N ARG A 80 -2.37 0.30 13.68
CA ARG A 80 -3.03 -0.34 12.54
C ARG A 80 -2.81 0.49 11.27
N PRO A 81 -2.89 -0.11 10.08
CA PRO A 81 -2.72 0.64 8.83
C PRO A 81 -3.61 1.88 8.72
N ARG A 82 -4.85 1.78 9.18
CA ARG A 82 -5.83 2.88 9.16
C ARG A 82 -5.62 3.93 10.27
N GLU A 83 -4.71 3.71 11.19
CA GLU A 83 -4.36 4.65 12.26
C GLU A 83 -3.13 5.50 11.90
N ILE A 84 -2.46 5.18 10.78
CA ILE A 84 -1.40 6.02 10.23
C ILE A 84 -2.03 7.33 9.77
N GLU A 85 -1.50 8.43 10.23
CA GLU A 85 -2.06 9.76 9.96
C GLU A 85 -1.96 10.15 8.48
N SER A 86 -2.98 10.83 7.99
CA SER A 86 -2.98 11.41 6.65
C SER A 86 -1.86 12.44 6.50
N GLY A 87 -1.19 12.44 5.33
CA GLY A 87 -0.01 13.29 5.05
C GLY A 87 1.30 12.74 5.58
N ALA A 88 1.29 11.64 6.33
CA ALA A 88 2.50 10.91 6.67
C ALA A 88 3.10 10.19 5.45
N VAL A 89 4.35 9.81 5.56
CA VAL A 89 5.06 9.00 4.57
C VAL A 89 5.22 7.58 5.12
N PHE A 90 4.84 6.58 4.34
CA PHE A 90 5.18 5.18 4.59
C PHE A 90 6.37 4.78 3.72
N PHE A 91 7.52 4.62 4.34
CA PHE A 91 8.76 4.26 3.65
C PHE A 91 9.03 2.76 3.73
N ASP A 92 8.81 2.04 2.61
CA ASP A 92 8.98 0.59 2.50
C ASP A 92 10.42 0.25 2.05
N ILE A 93 11.36 0.28 3.00
CA ILE A 93 12.80 0.08 2.74
C ILE A 93 13.28 -1.36 2.93
N ASP A 94 12.53 -2.21 3.62
CA ASP A 94 12.93 -3.59 3.90
C ASP A 94 12.46 -4.55 2.80
N SER A 95 12.91 -5.79 2.84
CA SER A 95 12.48 -6.86 1.91
C SER A 95 11.11 -7.40 2.30
N ALA A 96 10.06 -6.66 1.90
CA ALA A 96 8.70 -6.90 2.36
C ALA A 96 7.88 -7.85 1.48
N TRP A 97 8.39 -8.29 0.33
CA TRP A 97 7.64 -9.11 -0.63
C TRP A 97 7.22 -10.50 -0.14
N ASN A 98 7.86 -11.02 0.89
CA ASN A 98 7.56 -12.32 1.49
C ASN A 98 7.01 -12.19 2.93
N MET A 99 6.55 -11.01 3.32
CA MET A 99 5.93 -10.79 4.63
C MET A 99 4.42 -11.08 4.57
N PRO A 100 3.84 -11.63 5.66
CA PRO A 100 2.41 -11.92 5.70
C PRO A 100 1.52 -10.70 5.51
N MET A 101 1.94 -9.52 5.98
CA MET A 101 1.26 -8.26 5.68
C MET A 101 1.60 -7.80 4.26
N HIS A 102 0.88 -8.38 3.27
CA HIS A 102 1.15 -8.13 1.86
C HIS A 102 0.93 -6.69 1.45
N ARG A 103 1.85 -6.15 0.65
CA ARG A 103 1.79 -4.77 0.14
C ARG A 103 0.63 -4.54 -0.83
N SER A 104 0.16 -5.58 -1.51
CA SER A 104 -1.05 -5.52 -2.34
C SER A 104 -2.34 -5.23 -1.54
N TRP A 105 -2.35 -5.58 -0.27
CA TRP A 105 -3.42 -5.23 0.66
C TRP A 105 -3.13 -3.91 1.39
N LEU A 106 -1.90 -3.71 1.85
CA LEU A 106 -1.50 -2.58 2.68
C LEU A 106 -1.48 -1.25 1.93
N PHE A 107 -0.84 -1.19 0.76
CA PHE A 107 -0.63 0.06 0.04
C PHE A 107 -1.90 0.77 -0.40
N PRO A 108 -2.94 0.07 -0.89
CA PRO A 108 -4.24 0.70 -1.16
C PRO A 108 -4.83 1.37 0.09
N ILE A 109 -4.80 0.69 1.24
CA ILE A 109 -5.31 1.25 2.50
C ILE A 109 -4.57 2.53 2.89
N LEU A 110 -3.24 2.52 2.80
CA LEU A 110 -2.42 3.69 3.14
C LEU A 110 -2.73 4.87 2.21
N ARG A 111 -2.82 4.63 0.90
CA ARG A 111 -3.18 5.67 -0.08
C ARG A 111 -4.57 6.25 0.18
N GLU A 112 -5.55 5.41 0.46
CA GLU A 112 -6.92 5.82 0.78
C GLU A 112 -6.98 6.71 2.04
N HIS A 113 -6.02 6.54 2.95
CA HIS A 113 -5.86 7.39 4.13
C HIS A 113 -4.98 8.63 3.90
N GLY A 114 -4.62 8.93 2.65
CA GLY A 114 -3.79 10.07 2.33
C GLY A 114 -2.33 9.92 2.79
N VAL A 115 -1.86 8.68 2.96
CA VAL A 115 -0.46 8.37 3.28
C VAL A 115 0.34 8.26 2.00
N THR A 116 1.47 8.96 1.94
CA THR A 116 2.38 8.91 0.81
C THR A 116 3.20 7.62 0.86
N VAL A 117 2.99 6.71 -0.09
CA VAL A 117 3.69 5.42 -0.15
C VAL A 117 4.98 5.56 -0.97
N VAL A 118 6.12 5.32 -0.33
CA VAL A 118 7.45 5.45 -0.94
C VAL A 118 8.23 4.14 -0.74
N PRO A 119 8.20 3.19 -1.69
CA PRO A 119 9.04 2.01 -1.65
C PRO A 119 10.47 2.30 -2.11
N HIS A 120 11.43 1.56 -1.53
CA HIS A 120 12.80 1.49 -2.01
C HIS A 120 12.96 0.27 -2.92
N LEU A 121 13.27 0.51 -4.19
CA LEU A 121 13.45 -0.54 -5.20
C LEU A 121 14.95 -0.86 -5.34
N TYR A 122 15.32 -2.05 -4.88
CA TYR A 122 16.70 -2.55 -4.94
C TYR A 122 17.08 -3.09 -6.33
N ASP A 123 16.20 -3.88 -6.91
CA ASP A 123 16.30 -4.45 -8.26
C ASP A 123 14.94 -5.00 -8.71
N LEU A 124 14.90 -5.51 -9.93
CA LEU A 124 13.75 -6.21 -10.50
C LEU A 124 14.11 -7.63 -10.94
N ILE A 125 15.26 -8.14 -10.52
CA ILE A 125 15.84 -9.39 -11.03
C ILE A 125 14.92 -10.60 -10.83
N PRO A 126 14.18 -10.75 -9.69
CA PRO A 126 13.25 -11.86 -9.57
C PRO A 126 12.13 -11.89 -10.62
N VAL A 127 11.82 -10.76 -11.24
CA VAL A 127 10.82 -10.66 -12.33
C VAL A 127 11.48 -10.75 -13.69
N THR A 128 12.60 -10.05 -13.89
CA THR A 128 13.25 -9.98 -15.21
C THR A 128 14.06 -11.23 -15.54
N GLU A 129 14.53 -11.94 -14.51
CA GLU A 129 15.37 -13.13 -14.64
C GLU A 129 14.94 -14.25 -13.66
N PRO A 130 13.68 -14.72 -13.76
CA PRO A 130 13.08 -15.65 -12.79
C PRO A 130 13.79 -17.01 -12.70
N GLN A 131 14.58 -17.37 -13.70
CA GLN A 131 15.36 -18.62 -13.74
C GLN A 131 16.41 -18.74 -12.62
N TYR A 132 16.77 -17.65 -11.96
CA TYR A 132 17.73 -17.65 -10.86
C TYR A 132 17.10 -17.82 -9.50
N PHE A 133 15.78 -17.83 -9.41
CA PHE A 133 15.05 -17.85 -8.13
C PHE A 133 14.13 -19.05 -8.01
N TYR A 134 13.65 -19.33 -6.81
CA TYR A 134 12.53 -20.25 -6.65
C TYR A 134 11.26 -19.59 -7.21
N SER A 135 10.39 -20.38 -7.82
CA SER A 135 9.12 -19.91 -8.36
C SER A 135 8.29 -19.14 -7.34
N GLU A 136 8.33 -19.57 -6.07
CA GLU A 136 7.65 -18.89 -4.97
C GLU A 136 8.20 -17.48 -4.72
N THR A 137 9.53 -17.32 -4.74
CA THR A 137 10.17 -16.00 -4.58
C THR A 137 9.78 -15.07 -5.71
N THR A 138 9.82 -15.56 -6.95
CA THR A 138 9.39 -14.80 -8.13
C THR A 138 7.93 -14.39 -8.00
N ARG A 139 7.05 -15.29 -7.59
CA ARG A 139 5.64 -15.02 -7.41
C ARG A 139 5.38 -13.92 -6.35
N GLN A 140 5.98 -14.06 -5.18
CA GLN A 140 5.83 -13.09 -4.08
C GLN A 140 6.37 -11.71 -4.47
N PHE A 141 7.54 -11.69 -5.08
CA PHE A 141 8.16 -10.44 -5.56
C PHE A 141 7.31 -9.76 -6.62
N LEU A 142 6.70 -10.52 -7.48
CA LEU A 142 5.81 -10.04 -8.53
C LEU A 142 4.55 -9.38 -7.97
N VAL A 143 3.92 -10.00 -6.97
CA VAL A 143 2.77 -9.40 -6.27
C VAL A 143 3.18 -8.08 -5.61
N TRP A 144 4.37 -8.04 -5.00
CA TRP A 144 4.91 -6.82 -4.39
C TRP A 144 5.18 -5.73 -5.44
N VAL A 145 5.85 -6.06 -6.56
CA VAL A 145 6.12 -5.09 -7.65
C VAL A 145 4.82 -4.55 -8.23
N THR A 146 3.81 -5.39 -8.44
CA THR A 146 2.50 -4.95 -8.90
C THR A 146 1.88 -3.95 -7.92
N ALA A 147 1.92 -4.24 -6.62
CA ALA A 147 1.44 -3.31 -5.60
C ALA A 147 2.22 -1.98 -5.61
N VAL A 148 3.53 -2.03 -5.82
CA VAL A 148 4.38 -0.84 -5.98
C VAL A 148 3.93 -0.02 -7.19
N LEU A 149 3.82 -0.63 -8.38
CA LEU A 149 3.43 0.07 -9.61
C LEU A 149 2.06 0.73 -9.51
N GLN A 150 1.12 0.10 -8.80
CA GLN A 150 -0.24 0.60 -8.65
C GLN A 150 -0.39 1.68 -7.58
N ASN A 151 0.47 1.67 -6.54
CA ASN A 151 0.20 2.45 -5.33
C ASN A 151 1.34 3.37 -4.91
N ALA A 152 2.56 3.22 -5.45
CA ALA A 152 3.65 4.09 -5.05
C ALA A 152 3.39 5.54 -5.51
N SER A 153 3.49 6.47 -4.58
CA SER A 153 3.48 7.90 -4.89
C SER A 153 4.82 8.34 -5.48
N HIS A 154 5.89 7.68 -5.04
CA HIS A 154 7.25 7.89 -5.52
C HIS A 154 8.09 6.65 -5.24
N ILE A 155 9.08 6.35 -6.07
CA ILE A 155 10.00 5.21 -5.87
C ILE A 155 11.42 5.74 -5.67
N ILE A 156 12.11 5.24 -4.65
CA ILE A 156 13.55 5.47 -4.50
C ILE A 156 14.29 4.25 -5.06
N CYS A 157 15.15 4.47 -6.05
CA CYS A 157 16.02 3.45 -6.64
C CYS A 157 17.45 3.65 -6.15
N ASN A 158 18.17 2.56 -5.93
CA ASN A 158 19.57 2.60 -5.51
C ASN A 158 20.58 2.87 -6.65
N ALA A 159 20.16 2.68 -7.91
CA ALA A 159 21.00 2.86 -9.10
C ALA A 159 20.18 3.37 -10.30
N GLY A 160 20.83 4.06 -11.22
CA GLY A 160 20.26 4.46 -12.52
C GLY A 160 19.87 3.24 -13.36
N ALA A 161 20.67 2.16 -13.30
CA ALA A 161 20.37 0.89 -13.94
C ALA A 161 19.04 0.29 -13.42
N THR A 162 18.75 0.36 -12.12
CA THR A 162 17.48 -0.08 -11.53
C THR A 162 16.31 0.77 -12.02
N LYS A 163 16.48 2.10 -12.08
CA LYS A 163 15.48 3.01 -12.63
C LYS A 163 15.21 2.71 -14.12
N ALA A 164 16.24 2.44 -14.90
CA ALA A 164 16.10 2.08 -16.30
C ALA A 164 15.37 0.72 -16.50
N ALA A 165 15.67 -0.26 -15.64
CA ALA A 165 14.99 -1.55 -15.63
C ALA A 165 13.49 -1.40 -15.28
N LEU A 166 13.16 -0.50 -14.35
CA LEU A 166 11.77 -0.18 -14.00
C LEU A 166 11.03 0.45 -15.19
N ALA A 167 11.62 1.45 -15.83
CA ALA A 167 11.04 2.10 -17.00
C ALA A 167 10.82 1.10 -18.16
N LYS A 168 11.77 0.20 -18.36
CA LYS A 168 11.64 -0.88 -19.35
C LYS A 168 10.47 -1.82 -19.01
N LEU A 169 10.38 -2.27 -17.76
CA LEU A 169 9.28 -3.13 -17.31
C LEU A 169 7.92 -2.43 -17.50
N CYS A 170 7.80 -1.16 -17.11
CA CYS A 170 6.57 -0.38 -17.31
C CYS A 170 6.21 -0.27 -18.81
N GLY A 171 7.20 -0.05 -19.69
CA GLY A 171 6.99 -0.05 -21.13
C GLY A 171 6.49 -1.40 -21.67
N GLU A 172 7.04 -2.51 -21.17
CA GLU A 172 6.60 -3.87 -21.54
C GLU A 172 5.18 -4.17 -21.01
N LEU A 173 4.80 -3.57 -19.87
CA LEU A 173 3.47 -3.70 -19.27
C LEU A 173 2.47 -2.65 -19.78
N GLU A 174 2.88 -1.73 -20.66
CA GLU A 174 2.08 -0.63 -21.19
C GLU A 174 1.45 0.22 -20.06
N CYS A 175 2.20 0.45 -18.97
CA CYS A 175 1.76 1.28 -17.85
C CYS A 175 2.71 2.47 -17.62
N ASP A 176 2.19 3.50 -16.95
CA ASP A 176 3.00 4.66 -16.58
C ASP A 176 4.08 4.28 -15.58
N THR A 177 5.27 4.82 -15.77
CA THR A 177 6.36 4.66 -14.79
C THR A 177 6.12 5.61 -13.62
N PRO A 178 5.97 5.11 -12.38
CA PRO A 178 5.86 5.99 -11.23
C PRO A 178 7.06 6.94 -11.12
N PRO A 179 6.89 8.15 -10.55
CA PRO A 179 8.01 9.07 -10.30
C PRO A 179 9.14 8.37 -9.54
N CYS A 180 10.38 8.51 -9.99
CA CYS A 180 11.53 7.82 -9.42
C CYS A 180 12.71 8.75 -9.17
N THR A 181 13.33 8.65 -7.99
CA THR A 181 14.60 9.28 -7.66
C THR A 181 15.67 8.20 -7.46
N VAL A 182 16.87 8.44 -8.02
CA VAL A 182 18.03 7.59 -7.78
C VAL A 182 18.85 8.16 -6.62
N ILE A 183 19.01 7.36 -5.56
CA ILE A 183 19.85 7.68 -4.41
C ILE A 183 20.83 6.52 -4.22
N PRO A 184 22.09 6.68 -4.67
CA PRO A 184 23.10 5.63 -4.56
C PRO A 184 23.39 5.27 -3.10
N LEU A 185 23.68 3.97 -2.86
CA LEU A 185 23.95 3.46 -1.53
C LEU A 185 25.34 3.91 -1.04
N GLY A 186 25.43 4.16 0.27
CA GLY A 186 26.70 4.27 0.97
C GLY A 186 27.34 2.89 1.16
N ALA A 187 28.61 2.88 1.38
CA ALA A 187 29.35 1.64 1.61
C ALA A 187 30.52 1.78 2.60
N ASP A 188 30.60 2.89 3.32
CA ASP A 188 31.63 3.08 4.34
C ASP A 188 31.48 2.04 5.47
N PHE A 189 32.53 1.27 5.68
CA PHE A 189 32.63 0.43 6.88
C PHE A 189 32.92 1.35 8.08
N LYS A 190 32.20 1.15 9.19
CA LYS A 190 32.65 1.71 10.46
C LYS A 190 34.11 1.31 10.66
N GLN A 191 35.00 2.25 10.74
CA GLN A 191 36.31 2.03 11.33
C GLN A 191 36.05 1.77 12.83
N GLY A 192 35.73 0.53 13.15
CA GLY A 192 35.69 0.06 14.54
C GLY A 192 37.08 0.25 15.09
N GLY A 193 37.22 1.06 16.14
CA GLY A 193 38.50 1.29 16.81
C GLY A 193 39.19 -0.05 17.09
N ASN A 194 40.48 -0.15 16.84
CA ASN A 194 41.39 -1.25 17.16
C ASN A 194 40.82 -2.67 16.94
N ALA A 195 40.12 -2.93 15.82
CA ALA A 195 39.76 -4.28 15.44
C ALA A 195 41.02 -5.02 15.08
N GLU A 196 41.45 -5.97 15.90
CA GLU A 196 42.54 -6.90 15.57
C GLU A 196 42.38 -7.35 14.12
N GLN A 197 43.38 -7.11 13.29
CA GLN A 197 43.40 -7.64 11.93
C GLN A 197 43.52 -9.16 12.05
N ALA A 198 42.51 -9.88 11.63
CA ALA A 198 42.61 -11.31 11.55
C ALA A 198 43.81 -11.69 10.64
N PRO A 199 44.57 -12.69 10.97
CA PRO A 199 45.59 -13.19 10.06
C PRO A 199 44.95 -13.68 8.76
N LEU A 200 45.71 -13.59 7.66
CA LEU A 200 45.28 -14.19 6.41
C LEU A 200 45.12 -15.71 6.62
N PRO A 201 44.02 -16.32 6.17
CA PRO A 201 43.82 -17.76 6.29
C PRO A 201 44.98 -18.58 5.73
N GLU A 202 45.26 -19.72 6.37
CA GLU A 202 46.31 -20.64 5.95
C GLU A 202 46.16 -21.05 4.48
N GLY A 203 47.28 -21.22 3.77
CA GLY A 203 47.31 -21.58 2.38
C GLY A 203 47.17 -20.39 1.41
N LEU A 204 46.89 -19.17 1.89
CA LEU A 204 46.86 -17.97 1.09
C LEU A 204 48.11 -17.14 1.25
N THR A 205 48.52 -16.51 0.16
CA THR A 205 49.64 -15.54 0.11
C THR A 205 49.11 -14.20 -0.41
N PRO A 206 49.49 -13.07 0.22
CA PRO A 206 49.07 -11.75 -0.24
C PRO A 206 49.38 -11.57 -1.73
N GLU A 207 48.38 -10.98 -2.42
CA GLU A 207 48.44 -10.65 -3.85
C GLU A 207 48.61 -11.86 -4.80
N LYS A 208 48.36 -13.08 -4.31
CA LYS A 208 48.43 -14.34 -5.08
C LYS A 208 47.07 -15.04 -5.17
N TYR A 209 45.99 -14.32 -4.96
CA TYR A 209 44.66 -14.88 -5.16
C TYR A 209 43.67 -13.82 -5.64
N VAL A 210 42.66 -14.25 -6.36
CA VAL A 210 41.46 -13.48 -6.65
C VAL A 210 40.36 -13.87 -5.69
N LEU A 211 39.59 -12.89 -5.27
CA LEU A 211 38.55 -13.04 -4.23
C LEU A 211 37.16 -12.79 -4.81
N MET A 212 36.21 -13.67 -4.50
CA MET A 212 34.79 -13.43 -4.72
C MET A 212 34.05 -13.47 -3.39
N VAL A 213 33.37 -12.37 -3.02
CA VAL A 213 32.63 -12.26 -1.76
C VAL A 213 31.14 -12.20 -2.05
N GLY A 214 30.34 -12.95 -1.30
CA GLY A 214 28.89 -12.91 -1.32
C GLY A 214 28.25 -14.29 -1.21
N THR A 215 26.92 -14.31 -1.14
CA THR A 215 26.15 -15.55 -1.16
C THR A 215 26.38 -16.31 -2.46
N ILE A 216 26.68 -17.58 -2.37
CA ILE A 216 26.81 -18.47 -3.53
C ILE A 216 25.41 -18.79 -4.03
N GLU A 217 25.04 -18.18 -5.14
CA GLU A 217 23.71 -18.29 -5.75
C GLU A 217 23.84 -18.27 -7.30
N PRO A 218 22.83 -18.77 -8.04
CA PRO A 218 22.94 -18.94 -9.49
C PRO A 218 23.30 -17.65 -10.26
N ARG A 219 22.73 -16.53 -9.85
CA ARG A 219 22.92 -15.20 -10.46
C ARG A 219 24.35 -14.69 -10.34
N LYS A 220 25.03 -14.98 -9.24
CA LYS A 220 26.40 -14.53 -8.96
C LYS A 220 27.47 -15.19 -9.84
N ASN A 221 27.11 -16.28 -10.55
CA ASN A 221 27.95 -16.91 -11.53
C ASN A 221 29.32 -17.42 -11.01
N HIS A 222 29.34 -17.97 -9.80
CA HIS A 222 30.52 -18.61 -9.20
C HIS A 222 31.11 -19.72 -10.10
N ALA A 223 30.27 -20.31 -10.98
CA ALA A 223 30.69 -21.36 -11.89
C ALA A 223 31.78 -20.88 -12.86
N LEU A 224 31.66 -19.66 -13.40
CA LEU A 224 32.67 -19.09 -14.29
C LEU A 224 34.03 -19.00 -13.61
N LEU A 225 34.06 -18.51 -12.35
CA LEU A 225 35.32 -18.36 -11.63
C LEU A 225 35.87 -19.71 -11.16
N LEU A 226 35.02 -20.70 -10.86
CA LEU A 226 35.43 -22.07 -10.55
C LEU A 226 36.09 -22.74 -11.79
N ASP A 227 35.53 -22.53 -12.97
CA ASP A 227 36.08 -23.05 -14.24
C ASP A 227 37.40 -22.32 -14.63
N ALA A 228 37.65 -21.10 -14.08
CA ALA A 228 38.89 -20.38 -14.26
C ALA A 228 40.02 -20.81 -13.28
N VAL A 229 39.77 -21.68 -12.31
CA VAL A 229 40.77 -22.09 -11.29
C VAL A 229 42.04 -22.63 -11.96
N LYS A 230 41.90 -23.54 -12.93
CA LYS A 230 43.05 -24.14 -13.58
C LYS A 230 43.90 -23.11 -14.36
N PRO A 231 43.35 -22.33 -15.29
CA PRO A 231 44.15 -21.35 -16.04
C PRO A 231 44.73 -20.24 -15.12
N LEU A 232 44.10 -19.89 -14.00
CA LEU A 232 44.62 -18.93 -13.01
C LEU A 232 45.74 -19.56 -12.17
N SER A 233 45.61 -20.82 -11.79
CA SER A 233 46.64 -21.58 -11.07
C SER A 233 47.93 -21.69 -11.90
N GLU A 234 47.84 -21.87 -13.23
CA GLU A 234 48.98 -21.85 -14.14
C GLU A 234 49.75 -20.49 -14.15
N ARG A 235 49.07 -19.42 -13.67
CA ARG A 235 49.66 -18.09 -13.44
C ARG A 235 50.10 -17.84 -11.99
N GLY A 236 50.01 -18.87 -11.16
CA GLY A 236 50.32 -18.78 -9.74
C GLY A 236 49.27 -17.98 -8.94
N ILE A 237 48.05 -17.87 -9.46
CA ILE A 237 46.93 -17.15 -8.83
C ILE A 237 45.89 -18.15 -8.35
N LYS A 238 45.58 -18.10 -7.06
CA LYS A 238 44.55 -18.92 -6.42
C LYS A 238 43.16 -18.26 -6.52
N VAL A 239 42.10 -19.06 -6.38
CA VAL A 239 40.71 -18.60 -6.36
C VAL A 239 40.13 -18.79 -4.95
N VAL A 240 39.51 -17.73 -4.42
CA VAL A 240 38.92 -17.72 -3.09
C VAL A 240 37.47 -17.30 -3.18
N PHE A 241 36.58 -18.17 -2.68
CA PHE A 241 35.18 -17.81 -2.41
C PHE A 241 35.00 -17.55 -0.90
N ALA A 242 34.28 -16.49 -0.56
CA ALA A 242 33.98 -16.15 0.83
C ALA A 242 32.50 -15.75 0.96
N GLY A 243 31.71 -16.57 1.67
CA GLY A 243 30.29 -16.31 1.82
C GLY A 243 29.51 -17.52 2.31
N ARG A 244 28.21 -17.52 2.12
CA ARG A 244 27.31 -18.63 2.49
C ARG A 244 26.75 -19.28 1.25
N ILE A 245 26.39 -20.55 1.36
CA ILE A 245 25.64 -21.25 0.33
C ILE A 245 24.20 -20.69 0.33
N GLY A 246 23.73 -20.26 -0.82
CA GLY A 246 22.38 -19.80 -1.06
C GLY A 246 21.48 -20.90 -1.63
N TRP A 247 20.51 -20.49 -2.38
CA TRP A 247 19.49 -21.37 -2.95
C TRP A 247 19.92 -21.98 -4.30
N ASN A 248 19.31 -23.13 -4.67
CA ASN A 248 19.53 -23.82 -5.95
C ASN A 248 21.00 -24.14 -6.25
N MET A 249 21.84 -24.38 -5.26
CA MET A 249 23.28 -24.58 -5.41
C MET A 249 23.78 -25.97 -5.02
N ASP A 250 22.93 -26.96 -4.76
CA ASP A 250 23.33 -28.31 -4.30
C ASP A 250 24.30 -29.01 -5.26
N ALA A 251 23.99 -28.95 -6.56
CA ALA A 251 24.88 -29.53 -7.59
C ALA A 251 26.22 -28.78 -7.67
N PHE A 252 26.18 -27.46 -7.56
CA PHE A 252 27.40 -26.64 -7.57
C PHE A 252 28.24 -26.84 -6.32
N GLN A 253 27.65 -26.99 -5.16
CA GLN A 253 28.31 -27.31 -3.91
C GLN A 253 29.09 -28.65 -4.01
N LYS A 254 28.46 -29.67 -4.60
CA LYS A 254 29.13 -30.94 -4.89
C LYS A 254 30.29 -30.76 -5.85
N LYS A 255 30.13 -29.91 -6.90
CA LYS A 255 31.20 -29.58 -7.87
C LYS A 255 32.39 -28.89 -7.18
N MET A 256 32.14 -27.95 -6.28
CA MET A 256 33.19 -27.27 -5.50
C MET A 256 33.94 -28.26 -4.61
N ALA A 257 33.22 -29.08 -3.88
CA ALA A 257 33.83 -30.08 -2.94
C ALA A 257 34.68 -31.12 -3.68
N ALA A 258 34.24 -31.52 -4.88
CA ALA A 258 34.98 -32.50 -5.73
C ALA A 258 36.03 -31.85 -6.62
N HIS A 259 36.25 -30.52 -6.56
CA HIS A 259 37.19 -29.85 -7.44
C HIS A 259 38.63 -30.34 -7.20
N PRO A 260 39.40 -30.73 -8.24
CA PRO A 260 40.73 -31.34 -8.08
C PRO A 260 41.72 -30.43 -7.33
N GLN A 261 41.58 -29.12 -7.43
CA GLN A 261 42.46 -28.14 -6.77
C GLN A 261 41.83 -27.55 -5.48
N ASN A 262 40.76 -28.19 -4.94
CA ASN A 262 40.18 -27.80 -3.67
C ASN A 262 41.21 -27.96 -2.52
N GLY A 263 41.43 -26.89 -1.73
CA GLY A 263 42.41 -26.83 -0.67
C GLY A 263 43.85 -26.56 -1.12
N THR A 264 44.09 -26.39 -2.44
CA THR A 264 45.41 -26.01 -2.97
C THR A 264 45.38 -24.68 -3.70
N ASP A 265 44.67 -24.61 -4.82
CA ASP A 265 44.50 -23.39 -5.64
C ASP A 265 43.07 -22.85 -5.63
N PHE A 266 42.12 -23.58 -5.08
CA PHE A 266 40.74 -23.18 -4.82
C PHE A 266 40.42 -23.32 -3.31
N PHE A 267 39.86 -22.24 -2.72
CA PHE A 267 39.46 -22.21 -1.32
C PHE A 267 38.03 -21.65 -1.21
N PHE A 268 37.22 -22.26 -0.34
CA PHE A 268 35.92 -21.76 0.03
C PHE A 268 35.85 -21.54 1.56
N PHE A 269 35.60 -20.33 1.98
CA PHE A 269 35.38 -19.95 3.39
C PHE A 269 33.88 -19.69 3.60
N GLU A 270 33.23 -20.63 4.26
CA GLU A 270 31.80 -20.53 4.54
C GLU A 270 31.53 -19.67 5.77
N GLY A 271 30.76 -18.59 5.62
CA GLY A 271 30.37 -17.70 6.68
C GLY A 271 31.52 -17.09 7.47
N PRO A 272 32.60 -16.62 6.86
CA PRO A 272 33.72 -16.04 7.58
C PRO A 272 33.31 -14.81 8.38
N THR A 273 34.04 -14.51 9.47
CA THR A 273 33.81 -13.31 10.27
C THR A 273 34.18 -12.04 9.48
N ASP A 274 33.65 -10.88 9.89
CA ASP A 274 33.98 -9.59 9.26
C ASP A 274 35.49 -9.30 9.29
N ALA A 275 36.19 -9.73 10.32
CA ALA A 275 37.64 -9.58 10.43
C ALA A 275 38.39 -10.38 9.35
N VAL A 276 37.95 -11.63 9.10
CA VAL A 276 38.50 -12.48 8.03
C VAL A 276 38.15 -11.91 6.65
N ILE A 277 36.90 -11.44 6.45
CA ILE A 277 36.49 -10.78 5.19
C ILE A 277 37.38 -9.57 4.89
N ARG A 278 37.63 -8.71 5.88
CA ARG A 278 38.53 -7.55 5.70
C ARG A 278 39.95 -7.98 5.35
N ALA A 279 40.47 -9.01 6.01
CA ALA A 279 41.81 -9.54 5.69
C ALA A 279 41.87 -10.11 4.27
N LEU A 280 40.84 -10.82 3.83
CA LEU A 280 40.76 -11.34 2.47
C LEU A 280 40.68 -10.20 1.43
N TYR A 281 39.88 -9.16 1.65
CA TYR A 281 39.83 -7.99 0.75
C TYR A 281 41.22 -7.31 0.66
N ALA A 282 41.82 -6.95 1.79
CA ALA A 282 43.02 -6.16 1.84
C ALA A 282 44.27 -6.84 1.20
N ASN A 283 44.26 -8.19 1.14
CA ASN A 283 45.39 -8.96 0.63
C ASN A 283 45.10 -9.63 -0.73
N ALA A 284 43.92 -9.44 -1.34
CA ALA A 284 43.63 -10.00 -2.65
C ALA A 284 44.42 -9.29 -3.79
N LEU A 285 44.75 -10.04 -4.83
CA LEU A 285 45.23 -9.46 -6.08
C LEU A 285 44.16 -8.55 -6.69
N ALA A 286 42.93 -9.08 -6.75
CA ALA A 286 41.73 -8.39 -7.19
C ALA A 286 40.50 -9.07 -6.60
N VAL A 287 39.41 -8.33 -6.51
CA VAL A 287 38.06 -8.87 -6.34
C VAL A 287 37.51 -9.18 -7.75
N VAL A 288 37.00 -10.38 -7.93
CA VAL A 288 36.32 -10.80 -9.16
C VAL A 288 34.84 -10.85 -8.89
N PHE A 289 34.05 -10.13 -9.70
CA PHE A 289 32.62 -10.04 -9.55
C PHE A 289 31.91 -10.41 -10.87
N PRO A 290 31.80 -11.74 -11.16
CA PRO A 290 31.37 -12.26 -12.46
C PRO A 290 29.85 -12.37 -12.59
N THR A 291 29.11 -11.62 -11.75
CA THR A 291 27.66 -11.71 -11.66
C THR A 291 26.99 -11.45 -13.00
N LYS A 292 25.87 -12.11 -13.25
CA LYS A 292 25.05 -11.92 -14.44
C LYS A 292 24.17 -10.69 -14.36
N ASN A 293 23.70 -10.38 -13.17
CA ASN A 293 22.93 -9.17 -12.88
C ASN A 293 23.03 -8.78 -11.40
N GLU A 294 22.83 -7.51 -11.08
CA GLU A 294 22.92 -6.94 -9.73
C GLU A 294 21.97 -5.75 -9.54
N GLY A 295 21.55 -5.55 -8.30
CA GLY A 295 20.82 -4.34 -7.92
C GLY A 295 21.74 -3.13 -7.70
N PHE A 296 22.97 -3.35 -7.18
CA PHE A 296 23.95 -2.28 -6.95
C PHE A 296 25.39 -2.80 -7.10
N GLY A 297 25.81 -3.78 -6.31
CA GLY A 297 27.19 -4.27 -6.34
C GLY A 297 28.05 -3.74 -5.20
N LEU A 298 27.56 -3.78 -3.96
CA LEU A 298 28.31 -3.38 -2.76
C LEU A 298 29.73 -3.95 -2.69
N PRO A 299 30.01 -5.23 -3.08
CA PRO A 299 31.37 -5.77 -3.06
C PRO A 299 32.39 -5.01 -3.89
N VAL A 300 31.97 -4.28 -4.94
CA VAL A 300 32.86 -3.43 -5.74
C VAL A 300 33.38 -2.27 -4.90
N ILE A 301 32.50 -1.57 -4.21
CA ILE A 301 32.90 -0.43 -3.37
C ILE A 301 33.63 -0.90 -2.11
N GLU A 302 33.25 -2.06 -1.59
CA GLU A 302 33.98 -2.69 -0.47
C GLU A 302 35.43 -2.98 -0.86
N ALA A 303 35.68 -3.51 -2.06
CA ALA A 303 37.02 -3.72 -2.55
C ALA A 303 37.82 -2.42 -2.62
N TYR A 304 37.25 -1.34 -3.15
CA TYR A 304 37.92 -0.03 -3.23
C TYR A 304 38.28 0.51 -1.84
N GLN A 305 37.44 0.34 -0.84
CA GLN A 305 37.75 0.76 0.53
C GLN A 305 38.96 0.03 1.13
N HIS A 306 39.21 -1.19 0.66
CA HIS A 306 40.38 -1.98 1.05
C HIS A 306 41.58 -1.81 0.11
N GLY A 307 41.51 -0.86 -0.84
CA GLY A 307 42.60 -0.62 -1.80
C GLY A 307 42.77 -1.72 -2.82
N THR A 308 41.72 -2.53 -3.06
CA THR A 308 41.80 -3.75 -3.89
C THR A 308 41.20 -3.49 -5.27
N PRO A 309 41.95 -3.76 -6.35
CA PRO A 309 41.41 -3.69 -7.70
C PRO A 309 40.18 -4.61 -7.92
N VAL A 310 39.31 -4.23 -8.84
CA VAL A 310 38.09 -4.96 -9.18
C VAL A 310 38.08 -5.38 -10.63
N LEU A 311 37.78 -6.64 -10.87
CA LEU A 311 37.45 -7.21 -12.17
C LEU A 311 35.96 -7.56 -12.17
N ALA A 312 35.14 -6.81 -12.89
CA ALA A 312 33.70 -6.91 -12.85
C ALA A 312 33.11 -7.35 -14.19
N SER A 313 31.95 -7.99 -14.15
CA SER A 313 31.14 -8.19 -15.36
C SER A 313 30.84 -6.89 -16.06
N ASP A 314 30.87 -6.92 -17.39
CA ASP A 314 30.46 -5.79 -18.22
C ASP A 314 28.95 -5.67 -18.31
N ILE A 315 28.33 -5.17 -17.23
CA ILE A 315 26.89 -4.93 -17.13
C ILE A 315 26.60 -3.51 -16.65
N PRO A 316 25.44 -2.90 -17.01
CA PRO A 316 25.15 -1.49 -16.77
C PRO A 316 25.35 -1.04 -15.32
N VAL A 317 24.81 -1.78 -14.36
CA VAL A 317 24.90 -1.42 -12.93
C VAL A 317 26.34 -1.46 -12.41
N LEU A 318 27.17 -2.41 -12.86
CA LEU A 318 28.55 -2.49 -12.43
C LEU A 318 29.44 -1.43 -13.11
N ARG A 319 29.08 -1.00 -14.33
CA ARG A 319 29.72 0.17 -14.95
C ARG A 319 29.37 1.46 -14.22
N GLU A 320 28.10 1.60 -13.74
CA GLU A 320 27.66 2.74 -12.93
C GLU A 320 28.44 2.80 -11.61
N VAL A 321 28.54 1.69 -10.88
CA VAL A 321 29.12 1.63 -9.53
C VAL A 321 30.64 1.52 -9.57
N GLY A 322 31.20 0.74 -10.49
CA GLY A 322 32.65 0.52 -10.61
C GLY A 322 33.39 1.64 -11.33
N GLY A 323 32.68 2.36 -12.21
CA GLY A 323 33.24 3.47 -12.97
C GLY A 323 34.51 3.11 -13.73
N GLU A 324 35.45 4.04 -13.84
CA GLU A 324 36.75 3.86 -14.50
C GLU A 324 37.79 3.08 -13.64
N LEU A 325 37.47 2.85 -12.37
CA LEU A 325 38.35 2.15 -11.45
C LEU A 325 38.31 0.62 -11.64
N ALA A 326 37.17 0.07 -12.07
CA ALA A 326 37.04 -1.36 -12.39
C ALA A 326 37.58 -1.67 -13.78
N ASP A 327 38.05 -2.90 -13.95
CA ASP A 327 38.27 -3.50 -15.26
C ASP A 327 37.12 -4.47 -15.58
N TYR A 328 36.60 -4.39 -16.80
CA TYR A 328 35.45 -5.15 -17.20
C TYR A 328 35.77 -6.33 -18.10
N PHE A 329 34.99 -7.40 -17.94
CA PHE A 329 35.13 -8.62 -18.74
C PHE A 329 33.76 -9.20 -19.10
N ASP A 330 33.72 -10.03 -20.13
CA ASP A 330 32.56 -10.81 -20.53
C ASP A 330 32.33 -11.95 -19.55
N ASN A 331 31.23 -11.89 -18.80
CA ASN A 331 30.85 -12.85 -17.76
C ASN A 331 30.35 -14.21 -18.27
N THR A 332 30.44 -14.43 -19.59
CA THR A 332 30.17 -15.74 -20.25
C THR A 332 31.46 -16.45 -20.66
N SER A 333 32.62 -15.79 -20.58
CA SER A 333 33.90 -16.27 -21.10
C SER A 333 34.97 -16.35 -20.02
N VAL A 334 35.45 -17.55 -19.74
CA VAL A 334 36.62 -17.79 -18.88
C VAL A 334 37.87 -17.08 -19.44
N ASP A 335 38.07 -17.15 -20.77
CA ASP A 335 39.22 -16.51 -21.41
C ASP A 335 39.19 -14.99 -21.27
N SER A 336 38.01 -14.37 -21.32
CA SER A 336 37.84 -12.92 -21.05
C SER A 336 38.23 -12.53 -19.62
N LEU A 337 37.82 -13.35 -18.63
CA LEU A 337 38.22 -13.18 -17.24
C LEU A 337 39.72 -13.32 -17.03
N VAL A 338 40.29 -14.39 -17.60
CA VAL A 338 41.74 -14.66 -17.51
C VAL A 338 42.54 -13.53 -18.17
N ALA A 339 42.09 -13.06 -19.33
CA ALA A 339 42.71 -11.90 -20.00
C ALA A 339 42.64 -10.61 -19.18
N ALA A 340 41.56 -10.41 -18.40
CA ALA A 340 41.46 -9.27 -17.49
C ALA A 340 42.46 -9.40 -16.31
N VAL A 341 42.69 -10.60 -15.78
CA VAL A 341 43.75 -10.86 -14.79
C VAL A 341 45.15 -10.62 -15.41
N ASP A 342 45.37 -11.08 -16.61
CA ASP A 342 46.65 -10.86 -17.32
C ASP A 342 46.93 -9.36 -17.54
N ARG A 343 45.90 -8.57 -17.92
CA ARG A 343 46.03 -7.12 -18.06
C ARG A 343 46.40 -6.46 -16.72
N LEU A 344 45.80 -6.91 -15.64
CA LEU A 344 46.11 -6.38 -14.29
C LEU A 344 47.51 -6.72 -13.83
N LEU A 345 48.03 -7.86 -14.22
CA LEU A 345 49.40 -8.34 -13.90
C LEU A 345 50.47 -7.68 -14.79
N ALA A 346 50.09 -7.08 -15.93
CA ALA A 346 51.01 -6.53 -16.89
C ALA A 346 51.68 -5.21 -16.42
N GLY A 347 52.99 -5.19 -16.36
CA GLY A 347 53.75 -4.00 -16.01
C GLY A 347 53.39 -3.36 -14.67
N ASP A 348 53.08 -2.07 -14.70
CA ASP A 348 52.69 -1.29 -13.51
C ASP A 348 51.18 -1.06 -13.36
N THR A 349 50.37 -1.74 -14.18
CA THR A 349 48.90 -1.54 -14.24
C THR A 349 48.26 -1.63 -12.86
N ARG A 350 48.57 -2.68 -12.10
CA ARG A 350 48.03 -2.89 -10.76
C ARG A 350 48.41 -1.77 -9.79
N ALA A 351 49.66 -1.31 -9.83
CA ALA A 351 50.14 -0.24 -8.97
C ALA A 351 49.36 1.08 -9.26
N LYS A 352 49.17 1.41 -10.53
CA LYS A 352 48.37 2.56 -10.98
C LYS A 352 46.92 2.46 -10.55
N LYS A 353 46.31 1.25 -10.64
CA LYS A 353 44.97 1.03 -10.17
C LYS A 353 44.85 1.22 -8.65
N LYS A 354 45.80 0.70 -7.86
CA LYS A 354 45.81 0.90 -6.40
C LYS A 354 46.01 2.38 -6.03
N GLU A 355 46.82 3.12 -6.76
CA GLU A 355 46.97 4.55 -6.57
C GLU A 355 45.68 5.32 -6.86
N ALA A 356 45.01 5.00 -7.98
CA ALA A 356 43.73 5.59 -8.33
C ALA A 356 42.63 5.25 -7.29
N ILE A 357 42.59 4.01 -6.80
CA ILE A 357 41.68 3.57 -5.75
C ILE A 357 41.96 4.28 -4.42
N ALA A 358 43.25 4.56 -4.07
CA ALA A 358 43.60 5.28 -2.86
C ALA A 358 43.06 6.74 -2.86
N ALA A 359 42.88 7.33 -4.04
CA ALA A 359 42.24 8.64 -4.22
C ALA A 359 40.70 8.58 -4.18
N TYR A 360 40.09 7.40 -4.32
CA TYR A 360 38.64 7.22 -4.33
C TYR A 360 38.04 7.58 -2.94
N ARG A 361 36.93 8.30 -2.98
CA ARG A 361 36.16 8.63 -1.79
C ARG A 361 34.77 8.03 -1.95
N PRO A 362 34.48 6.91 -1.30
CA PRO A 362 33.17 6.28 -1.37
C PRO A 362 32.08 7.20 -0.79
N ARG A 363 30.90 7.09 -1.36
CA ARG A 363 29.71 7.68 -0.77
C ARG A 363 29.50 7.08 0.62
N THR A 364 29.21 7.93 1.60
CA THR A 364 28.97 7.48 2.98
C THR A 364 27.51 7.10 3.18
N TRP A 365 27.23 6.26 4.18
CA TRP A 365 25.86 5.99 4.62
C TRP A 365 25.18 7.25 5.15
N ASP A 366 25.94 8.15 5.77
CA ASP A 366 25.41 9.44 6.24
C ASP A 366 24.90 10.30 5.08
N ALA A 367 25.63 10.38 3.98
CA ALA A 367 25.19 11.10 2.78
C ALA A 367 23.95 10.45 2.14
N THR A 368 23.91 9.10 2.08
CA THR A 368 22.75 8.39 1.54
C THR A 368 21.51 8.59 2.40
N ALA A 369 21.65 8.49 3.72
CA ALA A 369 20.52 8.70 4.65
C ALA A 369 20.04 10.14 4.62
N ALA A 370 20.94 11.13 4.51
CA ALA A 370 20.57 12.54 4.39
C ALA A 370 19.79 12.83 3.10
N ASP A 371 20.22 12.28 1.96
CA ASP A 371 19.49 12.44 0.71
C ASP A 371 18.12 11.73 0.74
N MET A 372 18.03 10.55 1.37
CA MET A 372 16.75 9.87 1.57
C MET A 372 15.84 10.66 2.51
N ALA A 373 16.35 11.18 3.62
CA ALA A 373 15.60 12.02 4.55
C ALA A 373 15.08 13.29 3.84
N ALA A 374 15.92 13.96 3.06
CA ALA A 374 15.53 15.13 2.28
C ALA A 374 14.46 14.80 1.24
N ALA A 375 14.58 13.66 0.53
CA ALA A 375 13.57 13.20 -0.41
C ALA A 375 12.23 12.91 0.29
N LEU A 376 12.24 12.17 1.41
CA LEU A 376 11.03 11.86 2.17
C LEU A 376 10.39 13.12 2.76
N ALA A 377 11.17 14.08 3.25
CA ALA A 377 10.66 15.37 3.71
C ALA A 377 10.02 16.19 2.58
N GLY A 378 10.54 16.06 1.34
CA GLY A 378 9.99 16.70 0.16
C GLY A 378 8.68 16.07 -0.34
N PHE A 379 8.40 14.82 -0.01
CA PHE A 379 7.16 14.12 -0.39
C PHE A 379 5.99 14.45 0.55
N SER A 380 6.26 14.95 1.76
CA SER A 380 5.23 15.56 2.59
C SER A 380 4.79 16.85 1.91
N GLN A 381 3.81 16.75 1.02
CA GLN A 381 3.32 17.92 0.31
C GLN A 381 2.67 18.88 1.30
N LYS A 382 3.26 20.04 1.46
CA LYS A 382 2.57 21.22 1.97
C LYS A 382 1.79 21.82 0.81
N THR A 383 0.66 21.22 0.46
CA THR A 383 -0.32 21.85 -0.41
C THR A 383 -1.36 22.52 0.48
N GLY A 384 -1.99 23.55 -0.03
CA GLY A 384 -2.76 24.52 0.74
C GLY A 384 -3.78 23.92 1.70
N THR A 385 -3.46 23.98 2.98
CA THR A 385 -4.43 23.73 4.04
C THR A 385 -5.58 24.71 3.95
N VAL A 386 -6.78 24.29 4.32
CA VAL A 386 -7.88 25.22 4.57
C VAL A 386 -7.37 26.26 5.59
N PRO A 387 -7.54 27.57 5.36
CA PRO A 387 -7.03 28.58 6.29
C PRO A 387 -7.42 28.26 7.73
N ALA A 388 -6.46 28.30 8.64
CA ALA A 388 -6.68 28.00 10.06
C ALA A 388 -7.76 28.89 10.72
N GLU A 389 -8.06 30.04 10.09
CA GLU A 389 -9.08 30.99 10.51
C GLU A 389 -10.46 30.68 9.91
N THR A 390 -10.63 29.60 9.14
CA THR A 390 -11.93 29.26 8.54
C THR A 390 -12.94 29.01 9.63
N ARG A 391 -13.95 29.87 9.68
CA ARG A 391 -15.08 29.73 10.59
C ARG A 391 -16.21 29.02 9.89
N ILE A 392 -16.65 27.90 10.44
CA ILE A 392 -17.82 27.17 9.97
C ILE A 392 -19.02 27.64 10.79
N SER A 393 -19.98 28.30 10.17
CA SER A 393 -21.18 28.79 10.85
C SER A 393 -22.47 28.32 10.19
N GLN A 394 -22.37 27.79 8.94
CA GLN A 394 -23.51 27.33 8.18
C GLN A 394 -23.60 25.80 8.18
N MET A 395 -24.83 25.32 8.37
CA MET A 395 -25.23 23.94 8.13
C MET A 395 -26.30 23.89 7.04
N VAL A 396 -26.39 22.77 6.33
CA VAL A 396 -27.31 22.57 5.22
C VAL A 396 -28.00 21.23 5.35
N VAL A 397 -29.30 21.19 5.12
CA VAL A 397 -30.10 19.97 5.10
C VAL A 397 -31.05 19.96 3.90
N LEU A 398 -31.18 18.78 3.27
CA LEU A 398 -32.23 18.51 2.30
C LEU A 398 -33.29 17.64 2.98
N THR A 399 -34.53 18.09 3.03
CA THR A 399 -35.59 17.31 3.67
C THR A 399 -36.96 17.55 3.04
N ALA A 400 -37.80 16.52 3.07
CA ALA A 400 -39.22 16.63 2.83
C ALA A 400 -40.05 16.26 4.12
N ARG A 401 -39.34 15.96 5.23
CA ARG A 401 -39.88 15.41 6.48
C ARG A 401 -39.70 16.40 7.65
N ASN A 402 -40.68 17.28 7.83
CA ASN A 402 -40.62 18.28 8.89
C ASN A 402 -40.52 17.68 10.29
N ASP A 403 -41.26 16.58 10.55
CA ASP A 403 -41.27 15.93 11.86
C ASP A 403 -39.88 15.43 12.27
N ASP A 404 -39.12 14.81 11.33
CA ASP A 404 -37.78 14.29 11.61
C ASP A 404 -36.80 15.46 11.86
N LEU A 405 -36.86 16.50 11.02
CA LEU A 405 -36.05 17.70 11.22
C LEU A 405 -36.35 18.41 12.54
N LEU A 406 -37.65 18.61 12.87
CA LEU A 406 -38.05 19.24 14.12
C LEU A 406 -37.60 18.47 15.36
N ARG A 407 -37.53 17.15 15.31
CA ARG A 407 -36.97 16.31 16.36
C ARG A 407 -35.45 16.37 16.42
N THR A 408 -34.76 16.64 15.31
CA THR A 408 -33.31 16.72 15.24
C THR A 408 -32.75 18.10 15.59
N LEU A 409 -33.47 19.17 15.27
CA LEU A 409 -33.05 20.57 15.50
C LEU A 409 -32.62 20.85 16.92
N PRO A 410 -33.33 20.38 18.00
CA PRO A 410 -32.88 20.61 19.37
C PRO A 410 -31.50 20.03 19.69
N TYR A 411 -31.16 18.88 19.10
CA TYR A 411 -29.84 18.26 19.27
C TYR A 411 -28.73 19.03 18.53
N LEU A 412 -29.01 19.51 17.32
CA LEU A 412 -28.08 20.37 16.57
C LEU A 412 -27.81 21.65 17.33
N ASP A 413 -28.87 22.27 17.86
CA ASP A 413 -28.80 23.52 18.62
C ASP A 413 -28.03 23.40 19.93
N ALA A 414 -28.22 22.29 20.65
CA ALA A 414 -27.56 22.02 21.92
C ALA A 414 -26.11 21.59 21.79
N PHE A 415 -25.80 20.77 20.80
CA PHE A 415 -24.50 20.06 20.68
C PHE A 415 -23.56 20.59 19.63
N LEU A 416 -24.00 21.49 18.73
CA LEU A 416 -23.15 22.15 17.75
C LEU A 416 -23.13 23.67 17.94
N PRO A 417 -22.50 24.19 19.04
CA PRO A 417 -22.59 25.59 19.41
C PRO A 417 -21.99 26.57 18.41
N PHE A 418 -21.12 26.11 17.51
CA PHE A 418 -20.49 26.91 16.46
C PHE A 418 -21.40 27.11 15.22
N ILE A 419 -22.47 26.32 15.05
CA ILE A 419 -23.45 26.49 13.97
C ILE A 419 -24.44 27.61 14.36
N GLU A 420 -24.54 28.60 13.49
CA GLU A 420 -25.43 29.77 13.68
C GLU A 420 -26.64 29.74 12.74
N ARG A 421 -26.45 29.16 11.55
CA ARG A 421 -27.44 29.17 10.47
C ARG A 421 -27.65 27.77 9.92
N LEU A 422 -28.88 27.39 9.66
CA LEU A 422 -29.24 26.18 8.94
C LEU A 422 -30.01 26.57 7.67
N LEU A 423 -29.46 26.25 6.50
CA LEU A 423 -30.19 26.33 5.26
C LEU A 423 -30.99 25.04 5.06
N VAL A 424 -32.28 25.17 5.05
CA VAL A 424 -33.23 24.06 4.87
C VAL A 424 -33.69 24.06 3.40
N CYS A 425 -33.30 23.02 2.67
CA CYS A 425 -33.80 22.79 1.31
C CYS A 425 -34.99 21.86 1.38
N CYS A 426 -36.18 22.37 1.07
CA CYS A 426 -37.44 21.65 1.26
C CYS A 426 -38.52 22.15 0.33
N PRO A 427 -39.62 21.38 0.14
CA PRO A 427 -40.82 21.90 -0.54
C PRO A 427 -41.37 23.15 0.15
N GLU A 428 -41.85 24.15 -0.64
CA GLU A 428 -42.39 25.40 -0.11
C GLU A 428 -43.47 25.20 0.97
N ARG A 429 -44.30 24.18 0.80
CA ARG A 429 -45.37 23.80 1.77
C ARG A 429 -44.85 23.51 3.18
N ASN A 430 -43.56 23.15 3.34
CA ASN A 430 -42.95 22.76 4.61
C ASN A 430 -42.50 23.97 5.46
N ILE A 431 -42.29 25.12 4.81
CA ILE A 431 -41.63 26.29 5.41
C ILE A 431 -42.47 26.90 6.54
N ALA A 432 -43.79 27.04 6.34
CA ALA A 432 -44.68 27.66 7.35
C ALA A 432 -44.63 26.94 8.69
N GLU A 433 -44.69 25.62 8.69
CA GLU A 433 -44.66 24.80 9.88
C GLU A 433 -43.30 24.87 10.59
N LEU A 434 -42.20 24.82 9.85
CA LEU A 434 -40.86 24.92 10.43
C LEU A 434 -40.63 26.28 11.10
N ARG A 435 -41.09 27.38 10.47
CA ARG A 435 -41.03 28.71 11.09
C ARG A 435 -41.90 28.86 12.33
N GLU A 436 -43.07 28.22 12.36
CA GLU A 436 -43.97 28.26 13.48
C GLU A 436 -43.45 27.47 14.68
N LYS A 437 -42.88 26.29 14.42
CA LYS A 437 -42.50 25.34 15.49
C LYS A 437 -41.07 25.50 16.01
N TRP A 438 -40.16 26.08 15.22
CA TRP A 438 -38.77 26.23 15.66
C TRP A 438 -38.46 27.62 16.25
N HIS A 439 -37.96 27.63 17.48
CA HIS A 439 -37.61 28.86 18.22
C HIS A 439 -36.22 28.78 18.89
N GLY A 440 -35.38 27.86 18.49
CA GLY A 440 -34.02 27.70 19.00
C GLY A 440 -33.04 28.76 18.51
N ARG A 441 -31.77 28.63 18.91
CA ARG A 441 -30.68 29.55 18.59
C ARG A 441 -30.31 29.55 17.10
N ILE A 442 -30.33 28.39 16.47
CA ILE A 442 -29.97 28.25 15.05
C ILE A 442 -31.00 28.93 14.18
N GLN A 443 -30.57 29.90 13.40
CA GLN A 443 -31.44 30.65 12.46
C GLN A 443 -31.72 29.79 11.21
N LEU A 444 -33.00 29.55 10.92
CA LEU A 444 -33.41 28.85 9.69
C LEU A 444 -33.50 29.83 8.52
N SER A 445 -32.89 29.45 7.43
CA SER A 445 -33.09 30.00 6.08
C SER A 445 -33.59 28.89 5.16
N PHE A 446 -34.31 29.27 4.10
CA PHE A 446 -34.97 28.29 3.26
C PHE A 446 -34.58 28.49 1.80
N PHE A 447 -34.46 27.38 1.08
CA PHE A 447 -34.30 27.31 -0.36
C PHE A 447 -35.24 26.22 -0.87
N THR A 448 -36.15 26.56 -1.76
CA THR A 448 -37.25 25.64 -2.12
C THR A 448 -36.82 24.62 -3.16
N ASP A 449 -37.49 23.49 -3.20
CA ASP A 449 -37.30 22.48 -4.27
C ASP A 449 -37.56 23.08 -5.63
N GLU A 450 -38.50 24.01 -5.74
CA GLU A 450 -38.86 24.71 -6.97
C GLU A 450 -37.71 25.62 -7.46
N GLU A 451 -37.08 26.38 -6.55
CA GLU A 451 -35.88 27.17 -6.82
C GLU A 451 -34.71 26.29 -7.23
N LEU A 452 -34.54 25.17 -6.52
CA LEU A 452 -33.47 24.22 -6.77
C LEU A 452 -33.62 23.55 -8.13
N LEU A 453 -34.78 23.02 -8.45
CA LEU A 453 -35.02 22.29 -9.70
C LEU A 453 -35.06 23.21 -10.91
N GLY A 454 -35.61 24.46 -10.77
CA GLY A 454 -35.75 25.39 -11.88
C GLY A 454 -36.52 24.81 -13.08
N GLY A 455 -37.45 23.88 -12.81
CA GLY A 455 -38.22 23.17 -13.83
C GLY A 455 -37.59 21.87 -14.33
N ALA A 456 -36.42 21.46 -13.85
CA ALA A 456 -35.81 20.17 -14.18
C ALA A 456 -36.64 19.01 -13.59
N PRO A 457 -36.79 17.88 -14.32
CA PRO A 457 -37.52 16.73 -13.80
C PRO A 457 -36.73 16.06 -12.68
N LEU A 458 -37.43 15.76 -11.58
CA LEU A 458 -36.84 15.05 -10.42
C LEU A 458 -36.66 13.56 -10.73
N PRO A 459 -35.47 12.97 -10.56
CA PRO A 459 -35.25 11.53 -10.72
C PRO A 459 -36.13 10.71 -9.76
N LYS A 460 -36.75 9.62 -10.27
CA LYS A 460 -37.61 8.74 -9.47
C LYS A 460 -36.81 7.84 -8.51
N ASP A 461 -35.61 7.41 -8.92
CA ASP A 461 -34.71 6.61 -8.09
C ASP A 461 -34.15 7.45 -6.95
N HIS A 462 -34.22 6.91 -5.73
CA HIS A 462 -33.82 7.65 -4.52
C HIS A 462 -32.34 8.07 -4.51
N THR A 463 -31.44 7.18 -4.90
CA THR A 463 -30.01 7.44 -4.89
C THR A 463 -29.61 8.47 -5.95
N ARG A 464 -30.17 8.33 -7.17
CA ARG A 464 -29.98 9.33 -8.24
C ARG A 464 -30.56 10.69 -7.86
N ARG A 465 -31.72 10.69 -7.20
CA ARG A 465 -32.37 11.92 -6.76
C ARG A 465 -31.54 12.68 -5.75
N ASN A 466 -30.98 12.01 -4.74
CA ASN A 466 -30.20 12.65 -3.70
C ASN A 466 -28.93 13.28 -4.27
N PHE A 467 -28.18 12.56 -5.08
CA PHE A 467 -26.98 13.11 -5.70
C PHE A 467 -27.33 14.28 -6.64
N PHE A 468 -28.33 14.13 -7.48
CA PHE A 468 -28.78 15.17 -8.40
C PHE A 468 -29.18 16.46 -7.64
N LEU A 469 -29.96 16.37 -6.57
CA LEU A 469 -30.36 17.51 -5.77
C LEU A 469 -29.15 18.18 -5.10
N ARG A 470 -28.19 17.40 -4.56
CA ARG A 470 -26.97 17.95 -3.98
C ARG A 470 -26.08 18.64 -5.00
N CYS A 471 -25.99 18.13 -6.24
CA CYS A 471 -25.30 18.84 -7.32
C CYS A 471 -25.94 20.22 -7.61
N LEU A 472 -27.26 20.25 -7.77
CA LEU A 472 -27.97 21.52 -7.98
C LEU A 472 -27.84 22.48 -6.79
N LEU A 473 -27.82 21.95 -5.57
CA LEU A 473 -27.58 22.72 -4.36
C LEU A 473 -26.23 23.43 -4.38
N MET A 474 -25.16 22.71 -4.75
CA MET A 474 -23.82 23.31 -4.87
C MET A 474 -23.76 24.43 -5.89
N GLU A 475 -24.51 24.30 -6.98
CA GLU A 475 -24.54 25.30 -8.06
C GLU A 475 -25.36 26.56 -7.73
N LYS A 476 -26.55 26.35 -7.10
CA LYS A 476 -27.59 27.40 -7.05
C LYS A 476 -27.84 28.01 -5.69
N ALA A 477 -27.62 27.23 -4.61
CA ALA A 477 -28.03 27.71 -3.27
C ALA A 477 -27.03 28.73 -2.68
N PRO A 478 -27.47 29.56 -1.72
CA PRO A 478 -26.64 30.55 -1.04
C PRO A 478 -25.77 29.89 0.04
N LEU A 479 -24.74 29.16 -0.40
CA LEU A 479 -23.83 28.41 0.48
C LEU A 479 -22.57 29.22 0.78
N ASP A 480 -22.06 29.05 2.01
CA ASP A 480 -20.70 29.41 2.33
C ASP A 480 -19.71 28.52 1.55
N ASP A 481 -18.45 28.93 1.41
CA ASP A 481 -17.42 28.12 0.73
C ASP A 481 -17.19 26.79 1.46
N VAL A 482 -17.22 26.82 2.81
CA VAL A 482 -17.09 25.63 3.67
C VAL A 482 -18.25 25.60 4.65
N PHE A 483 -18.97 24.50 4.67
CA PHE A 483 -20.16 24.33 5.50
C PHE A 483 -20.31 22.85 5.95
N ILE A 484 -21.23 22.59 6.89
CA ILE A 484 -21.60 21.24 7.28
C ILE A 484 -22.86 20.81 6.55
N MET A 485 -22.83 19.67 5.90
CA MET A 485 -24.02 19.02 5.35
C MET A 485 -24.52 17.92 6.30
N THR A 486 -25.84 17.87 6.49
CA THR A 486 -26.48 16.87 7.35
C THR A 486 -27.76 16.34 6.70
N ASP A 487 -28.25 15.21 7.19
CA ASP A 487 -29.61 14.75 6.92
C ASP A 487 -30.53 15.09 8.10
N ASP A 488 -31.84 14.95 7.93
CA ASP A 488 -32.88 15.38 8.87
C ASP A 488 -32.99 14.49 10.12
N ASP A 489 -32.27 13.35 10.11
CA ASP A 489 -32.26 12.35 11.19
C ASP A 489 -30.86 12.12 11.81
N TYR A 490 -29.83 12.94 11.50
CA TYR A 490 -28.51 12.85 12.11
C TYR A 490 -28.40 13.67 13.37
N ARG A 491 -28.49 13.00 14.53
CA ARG A 491 -28.48 13.64 15.85
C ARG A 491 -27.12 13.56 16.52
N PRO A 492 -26.44 14.68 16.81
CA PRO A 492 -25.25 14.64 17.66
C PRO A 492 -25.63 14.23 19.08
N LEU A 493 -24.80 13.36 19.68
CA LEU A 493 -25.02 12.86 21.05
C LEU A 493 -24.17 13.58 22.08
N LEU A 494 -23.11 14.25 21.68
CA LEU A 494 -22.14 14.93 22.53
C LEU A 494 -21.87 16.33 22.00
N PRO A 495 -21.50 17.29 22.90
CA PRO A 495 -21.04 18.60 22.46
C PRO A 495 -19.81 18.46 21.55
N LEU A 496 -19.90 18.98 20.34
CA LEU A 496 -18.85 18.95 19.35
C LEU A 496 -18.35 20.37 19.06
N THR A 497 -17.07 20.51 18.83
CA THR A 497 -16.45 21.77 18.38
C THR A 497 -16.20 21.70 16.86
N GLN A 498 -15.84 22.83 16.27
CA GLN A 498 -15.46 22.90 14.86
C GLN A 498 -14.30 21.94 14.53
N GLU A 499 -13.41 21.65 15.50
CA GLU A 499 -12.28 20.71 15.31
C GLU A 499 -12.72 19.26 15.03
N PHE A 500 -13.95 18.91 15.37
CA PHE A 500 -14.52 17.63 14.96
C PHE A 500 -14.55 17.50 13.43
N PHE A 501 -14.86 18.59 12.72
CA PHE A 501 -15.02 18.63 11.27
C PHE A 501 -13.77 19.15 10.53
N LEU A 502 -13.08 20.14 11.12
CA LEU A 502 -11.90 20.79 10.54
C LEU A 502 -10.80 20.85 11.60
N LYS A 503 -9.78 20.04 11.45
CA LYS A 503 -8.67 19.95 12.39
C LYS A 503 -7.34 20.13 11.68
N ASP A 504 -6.47 20.98 12.22
CA ASP A 504 -5.15 21.26 11.67
C ASP A 504 -5.17 21.68 10.17
N GLY A 505 -6.23 22.42 9.79
CA GLY A 505 -6.46 22.87 8.42
C GLY A 505 -6.93 21.77 7.46
N ARG A 506 -7.35 20.61 7.96
CA ARG A 506 -7.87 19.49 7.15
C ARG A 506 -9.32 19.20 7.48
N MET A 507 -10.12 19.04 6.44
CA MET A 507 -11.50 18.56 6.51
C MET A 507 -11.51 17.07 6.81
N ARG A 508 -12.21 16.66 7.86
CA ARG A 508 -12.29 15.27 8.30
C ARG A 508 -13.48 14.58 7.64
N GLY A 509 -13.20 13.73 6.66
CA GLY A 509 -14.18 12.87 6.03
C GLY A 509 -14.35 11.58 6.85
N TYR A 510 -15.58 11.32 7.31
CA TYR A 510 -15.88 10.16 8.16
C TYR A 510 -16.38 9.00 7.33
N TYR A 511 -15.58 7.93 7.26
CA TYR A 511 -15.88 6.74 6.46
C TYR A 511 -16.24 5.53 7.33
N CYS A 512 -17.01 4.61 6.77
CA CYS A 512 -17.46 3.38 7.45
C CYS A 512 -16.63 2.16 7.07
N TYR A 513 -16.45 1.88 5.78
CA TYR A 513 -15.78 0.68 5.27
C TYR A 513 -15.23 0.89 3.87
N ASP A 514 -14.49 -0.10 3.38
CA ASP A 514 -14.01 -0.14 2.02
C ASP A 514 -15.12 -0.68 1.10
N LEU A 515 -15.49 0.07 0.07
CA LEU A 515 -16.51 -0.33 -0.89
C LEU A 515 -16.17 -1.63 -1.62
N ARG A 516 -14.90 -1.96 -1.72
CA ARG A 516 -14.44 -3.22 -2.32
C ARG A 516 -14.79 -4.44 -1.47
N GLU A 517 -15.00 -4.24 -0.17
CA GLU A 517 -15.43 -5.29 0.76
C GLU A 517 -16.96 -5.41 0.88
N TRP A 518 -17.72 -4.50 0.24
CA TRP A 518 -19.16 -4.53 0.29
C TRP A 518 -19.73 -5.61 -0.65
N HIS A 519 -20.48 -6.53 -0.08
CA HIS A 519 -21.07 -7.67 -0.80
C HIS A 519 -22.59 -7.54 -1.01
N GLY A 520 -23.14 -6.39 -0.66
CA GLY A 520 -24.58 -6.17 -0.70
C GLY A 520 -25.34 -6.81 0.48
N THR A 521 -26.62 -6.49 0.58
CA THR A 521 -27.53 -7.13 1.52
C THR A 521 -27.90 -8.53 1.05
N GLN A 522 -27.93 -9.50 1.96
CA GLN A 522 -28.24 -10.89 1.60
C GLN A 522 -29.65 -11.02 1.02
N GLY A 523 -29.74 -11.57 -0.16
CA GLY A 523 -30.99 -12.02 -0.78
C GLY A 523 -31.43 -11.21 -2.00
N ASN A 524 -31.61 -9.89 -1.92
CA ASN A 524 -31.94 -9.01 -3.05
C ASN A 524 -31.19 -7.71 -2.94
N TYR A 525 -30.53 -7.28 -4.01
CA TYR A 525 -29.87 -5.99 -4.05
C TYR A 525 -30.87 -4.84 -4.00
N THR A 526 -30.71 -3.96 -3.05
CA THR A 526 -31.45 -2.71 -2.94
C THR A 526 -30.91 -1.66 -3.92
N SER A 527 -31.64 -0.57 -4.12
CA SER A 527 -31.12 0.59 -4.86
C SER A 527 -29.82 1.16 -4.22
N TYR A 528 -29.71 1.05 -2.90
CA TYR A 528 -28.51 1.42 -2.14
C TYR A 528 -27.32 0.51 -2.52
N ASP A 529 -27.48 -0.81 -2.48
CA ASP A 529 -26.43 -1.75 -2.87
C ASP A 529 -25.92 -1.47 -4.30
N LEU A 530 -26.84 -1.23 -5.22
CA LEU A 530 -26.50 -0.90 -6.61
C LEU A 530 -25.76 0.44 -6.72
N SER A 531 -26.11 1.42 -5.89
CA SER A 531 -25.39 2.69 -5.80
C SER A 531 -23.96 2.47 -5.28
N MET A 532 -23.77 1.67 -4.23
CA MET A 532 -22.45 1.35 -3.70
C MET A 532 -21.56 0.63 -4.73
N PHE A 533 -22.12 -0.31 -5.48
CA PHE A 533 -21.37 -1.00 -6.54
C PHE A 533 -20.98 -0.05 -7.69
N ARG A 534 -21.89 0.81 -8.14
CA ARG A 534 -21.58 1.81 -9.17
C ARG A 534 -20.51 2.80 -8.70
N THR A 535 -20.62 3.25 -7.43
CA THR A 535 -19.64 4.15 -6.82
C THR A 535 -18.27 3.50 -6.75
N ARG A 536 -18.18 2.26 -6.29
CA ARG A 536 -16.95 1.49 -6.29
C ARG A 536 -16.33 1.41 -7.69
N ASP A 537 -17.14 0.99 -8.67
CA ASP A 537 -16.67 0.78 -10.04
C ASP A 537 -16.19 2.09 -10.67
N PHE A 538 -16.91 3.19 -10.43
CA PHE A 538 -16.49 4.52 -10.86
C PHE A 538 -15.16 4.93 -10.21
N LEU A 539 -15.08 4.88 -8.88
CA LEU A 539 -13.89 5.29 -8.14
C LEU A 539 -12.65 4.47 -8.52
N THR A 540 -12.80 3.15 -8.60
CA THR A 540 -11.69 2.27 -8.98
C THR A 540 -11.30 2.45 -10.45
N GLY A 541 -12.26 2.67 -11.33
CA GLY A 541 -12.01 2.97 -12.76
C GLY A 541 -11.24 4.25 -12.98
N GLU A 542 -11.48 5.27 -12.14
CA GLU A 542 -10.76 6.55 -12.16
C GLU A 542 -9.46 6.53 -11.33
N GLY A 543 -9.09 5.40 -10.72
CA GLY A 543 -7.92 5.29 -9.87
C GLY A 543 -8.04 6.05 -8.54
N LEU A 544 -9.27 6.35 -8.10
CA LEU A 544 -9.55 7.02 -6.84
C LEU A 544 -9.66 6.00 -5.69
N PRO A 545 -9.46 6.42 -4.42
CA PRO A 545 -9.80 5.60 -3.27
C PRO A 545 -11.27 5.16 -3.31
N ALA A 546 -11.62 4.09 -2.64
CA ALA A 546 -12.97 3.52 -2.67
C ALA A 546 -13.53 3.30 -1.26
N LEU A 547 -13.41 4.30 -0.38
CA LEU A 547 -14.02 4.28 0.95
C LEU A 547 -15.48 4.76 0.90
N GLN A 548 -16.30 4.17 1.75
CA GLN A 548 -17.71 4.53 1.89
C GLN A 548 -17.87 5.64 2.94
N TYR A 549 -18.43 6.80 2.54
CA TYR A 549 -18.58 7.98 3.40
C TYR A 549 -20.03 8.31 3.78
N SER A 550 -21.02 7.53 3.39
CA SER A 550 -22.39 7.66 3.89
C SER A 550 -22.48 7.15 5.34
N ALA A 551 -21.82 7.87 6.25
CA ALA A 551 -21.55 7.45 7.60
C ALA A 551 -22.70 7.76 8.59
N HIS A 552 -23.87 8.16 8.10
CA HIS A 552 -25.03 8.51 8.90
C HIS A 552 -24.70 9.54 10.00
N GLN A 553 -23.88 10.52 9.65
CA GLN A 553 -23.53 11.66 10.50
C GLN A 553 -23.23 12.89 9.65
N SER A 554 -23.35 14.06 10.24
CA SER A 554 -23.03 15.31 9.57
C SER A 554 -21.57 15.34 9.11
N GLN A 555 -21.30 15.89 7.91
CA GLN A 555 -19.98 15.96 7.31
C GLN A 555 -19.67 17.34 6.74
N ILE A 556 -18.40 17.69 6.67
CA ILE A 556 -17.92 18.97 6.14
C ILE A 556 -17.77 18.91 4.61
N ILE A 557 -18.19 20.00 3.96
CA ILE A 557 -18.07 20.14 2.49
C ILE A 557 -17.35 21.46 2.18
N ASP A 558 -16.39 21.42 1.26
CA ASP A 558 -15.90 22.60 0.52
C ASP A 558 -16.61 22.65 -0.82
N ARG A 559 -17.41 23.69 -1.02
CA ARG A 559 -18.20 23.89 -2.23
C ARG A 559 -17.33 23.95 -3.48
N ARG A 560 -16.17 24.58 -3.39
CA ARG A 560 -15.29 24.79 -4.55
C ARG A 560 -14.75 23.45 -5.06
N ILE A 561 -14.32 22.57 -4.12
CA ILE A 561 -13.83 21.23 -4.46
C ILE A 561 -14.96 20.34 -4.99
N TYR A 562 -16.17 20.50 -4.44
CA TYR A 562 -17.34 19.79 -4.96
C TYR A 562 -17.65 20.20 -6.40
N LEU A 563 -17.64 21.49 -6.70
CA LEU A 563 -17.86 22.01 -8.06
C LEU A 563 -16.72 21.63 -9.02
N GLU A 564 -15.47 21.60 -8.55
CA GLU A 564 -14.33 21.09 -9.31
C GLU A 564 -14.52 19.63 -9.73
N MET A 565 -14.96 18.77 -8.79
CA MET A 565 -15.32 17.38 -9.06
C MET A 565 -16.42 17.27 -10.13
N LEU A 566 -17.48 18.06 -10.03
CA LEU A 566 -18.57 18.07 -11.01
C LEU A 566 -18.09 18.55 -12.39
N ALA A 567 -17.20 19.55 -12.44
CA ALA A 567 -16.61 20.01 -13.69
C ALA A 567 -15.76 18.93 -14.37
N LYS A 568 -15.03 18.14 -13.58
CA LYS A 568 -14.22 17.02 -14.07
C LYS A 568 -15.08 15.83 -14.53
N TYR A 569 -16.17 15.57 -13.84
CA TYR A 569 -17.06 14.42 -14.08
C TYR A 569 -18.53 14.89 -14.23
N PRO A 570 -18.90 15.56 -15.33
CA PRO A 570 -20.22 16.19 -15.46
C PRO A 570 -21.40 15.21 -15.52
N HIS A 571 -21.13 13.91 -15.74
CA HIS A 571 -22.16 12.87 -15.87
C HIS A 571 -22.53 12.20 -14.53
N ILE A 572 -21.71 12.31 -13.49
CA ILE A 572 -21.86 11.52 -12.26
C ILE A 572 -23.17 11.75 -11.51
N SER A 573 -23.77 12.94 -11.62
CA SER A 573 -25.05 13.23 -10.97
C SER A 573 -26.21 12.37 -11.49
N GLY A 574 -26.08 11.83 -12.73
CA GLY A 574 -27.06 10.96 -13.37
C GLY A 574 -26.83 9.46 -13.16
N ASP A 575 -25.63 9.06 -12.74
CA ASP A 575 -25.19 7.67 -12.75
C ASP A 575 -25.66 6.86 -11.53
N GLY A 576 -26.26 7.53 -10.54
CA GLY A 576 -26.76 6.88 -9.32
C GLY A 576 -25.65 6.40 -8.42
N LEU A 577 -24.57 7.19 -8.30
CA LEU A 577 -23.47 7.02 -7.37
C LEU A 577 -23.88 7.48 -5.97
N ASP A 578 -23.07 7.11 -4.96
CA ASP A 578 -23.13 7.67 -3.61
C ASP A 578 -22.38 8.99 -3.57
N GLU A 579 -23.08 10.05 -3.29
CA GLU A 579 -22.55 11.43 -3.35
C GLU A 579 -21.46 11.70 -2.30
N TRP A 580 -21.60 11.16 -1.09
CA TRP A 580 -20.64 11.32 -0.01
C TRP A 580 -19.31 10.63 -0.36
N SER A 581 -19.41 9.36 -0.77
CA SER A 581 -18.24 8.58 -1.13
C SER A 581 -17.55 9.13 -2.37
N THR A 582 -18.29 9.62 -3.35
CA THR A 582 -17.71 10.22 -4.56
C THR A 582 -16.92 11.49 -4.21
N TYR A 583 -17.51 12.41 -3.42
CA TYR A 583 -16.86 13.66 -3.04
C TYR A 583 -15.61 13.46 -2.19
N PHE A 584 -15.69 12.68 -1.11
CA PHE A 584 -14.54 12.51 -0.20
C PHE A 584 -13.39 11.73 -0.81
N ASN A 585 -13.67 10.70 -1.58
CA ASN A 585 -12.60 9.97 -2.27
C ASN A 585 -11.91 10.84 -3.33
N TYR A 586 -12.67 11.68 -4.05
CA TYR A 586 -12.10 12.69 -4.94
C TYR A 586 -11.22 13.68 -4.16
N GLY A 587 -11.74 14.27 -3.10
CA GLY A 587 -11.03 15.26 -2.28
C GLY A 587 -9.72 14.71 -1.72
N ILE A 588 -9.72 13.49 -1.16
CA ILE A 588 -8.53 12.83 -0.63
C ILE A 588 -7.50 12.54 -1.71
N ALA A 589 -7.94 12.14 -2.91
CA ALA A 589 -7.01 11.83 -4.01
C ALA A 589 -6.39 13.08 -4.65
N VAL A 590 -7.18 14.14 -4.82
CA VAL A 590 -6.78 15.35 -5.57
C VAL A 590 -6.24 16.44 -4.64
N HIS A 591 -6.78 16.54 -3.44
CA HIS A 591 -6.42 17.54 -2.42
C HIS A 591 -6.03 16.89 -1.08
N PRO A 592 -5.03 15.97 -1.05
CA PRO A 592 -4.70 15.15 0.13
C PRO A 592 -4.35 15.97 1.39
N ASP A 593 -3.90 17.21 1.20
CA ASP A 593 -3.55 18.08 2.34
C ASP A 593 -4.73 18.83 2.94
N GLN A 594 -5.83 18.89 2.21
CA GLN A 594 -7.06 19.52 2.69
C GLN A 594 -8.03 18.51 3.31
N PHE A 595 -7.77 17.22 3.15
CA PHE A 595 -8.63 16.15 3.66
C PHE A 595 -7.88 15.18 4.58
N ALA A 596 -8.64 14.61 5.52
CA ALA A 596 -8.23 13.49 6.35
C ALA A 596 -9.35 12.45 6.39
N ALA A 597 -9.04 11.21 6.02
CA ALA A 597 -9.97 10.10 6.20
C ALA A 597 -9.97 9.68 7.67
N VAL A 598 -11.14 9.67 8.30
CA VAL A 598 -11.30 9.34 9.72
C VAL A 598 -12.39 8.28 9.86
N PRO A 599 -12.21 7.25 10.70
CA PRO A 599 -13.26 6.30 10.99
C PRO A 599 -14.51 7.02 11.56
N TYR A 600 -15.68 6.61 11.12
CA TYR A 600 -16.96 7.18 11.49
C TYR A 600 -17.23 7.16 13.01
N THR A 601 -18.23 7.93 13.45
CA THR A 601 -18.57 8.10 14.88
C THR A 601 -20.07 8.02 15.12
N SER A 602 -20.78 7.30 14.28
CA SER A 602 -22.24 7.20 14.36
C SER A 602 -22.71 5.77 14.59
N ILE A 603 -23.91 5.64 15.12
CA ILE A 603 -24.67 4.42 15.02
C ILE A 603 -25.78 4.65 14.01
N GLY A 604 -25.76 3.80 12.95
CA GLY A 604 -26.73 3.85 11.87
C GLY A 604 -27.61 2.61 11.84
N TRP A 605 -28.40 2.53 10.79
CA TRP A 605 -29.21 1.35 10.50
C TRP A 605 -28.33 0.12 10.22
N PRO A 606 -28.64 -1.07 10.76
CA PRO A 606 -29.84 -1.46 11.52
C PRO A 606 -29.71 -1.32 13.05
N GLY A 607 -28.82 -0.50 13.59
CA GLY A 607 -28.68 -0.28 15.02
C GLY A 607 -27.98 -1.39 15.79
N ALA A 608 -27.32 -2.32 15.09
CA ALA A 608 -26.51 -3.37 15.66
C ALA A 608 -25.03 -3.17 15.31
N ILE A 609 -24.13 -3.62 16.18
CA ILE A 609 -22.74 -3.75 15.83
C ILE A 609 -22.63 -4.94 14.89
N THR A 610 -22.40 -4.66 13.62
CA THR A 610 -22.35 -5.66 12.53
C THR A 610 -20.91 -6.01 12.15
N ASP A 611 -20.73 -7.05 11.34
CA ASP A 611 -19.40 -7.49 10.91
C ASP A 611 -18.59 -6.37 10.24
N TRP A 612 -19.23 -5.47 9.47
CA TRP A 612 -18.53 -4.35 8.85
C TRP A 612 -18.01 -3.32 9.88
N THR A 613 -18.67 -3.14 11.03
CA THR A 613 -18.15 -2.34 12.15
C THR A 613 -16.84 -2.90 12.69
N LEU A 614 -16.63 -4.20 12.55
CA LEU A 614 -15.42 -4.87 12.98
C LEU A 614 -14.28 -4.70 11.96
N TRP A 615 -14.59 -4.41 10.70
CA TRP A 615 -13.58 -4.17 9.66
C TRP A 615 -13.08 -2.74 9.69
N CYS A 616 -13.98 -1.79 9.86
CA CYS A 616 -13.67 -0.39 10.05
C CYS A 616 -14.23 0.05 11.40
N GLN A 617 -13.38 0.05 12.41
CA GLN A 617 -13.81 0.38 13.75
C GLN A 617 -14.14 1.87 13.85
N PRO A 618 -15.33 2.22 14.40
CA PRO A 618 -15.64 3.61 14.65
C PRO A 618 -14.67 4.21 15.68
N SER A 619 -14.31 5.47 15.51
CA SER A 619 -13.45 6.18 16.45
C SER A 619 -14.16 6.62 17.74
N GLY A 620 -15.46 6.45 17.82
CA GLY A 620 -16.29 6.80 18.95
C GLY A 620 -17.77 6.74 18.59
N LEU A 621 -18.63 7.18 19.48
CA LEU A 621 -20.04 7.43 19.20
C LEU A 621 -20.35 8.90 19.48
N CYS A 622 -20.48 9.70 18.42
CA CYS A 622 -20.80 11.12 18.51
C CYS A 622 -22.16 11.46 17.89
N PHE A 623 -22.66 10.58 17.02
CA PHE A 623 -23.94 10.74 16.33
C PHE A 623 -24.80 9.49 16.41
N GLU A 624 -26.11 9.66 16.41
CA GLU A 624 -27.08 8.64 16.05
C GLU A 624 -27.78 9.04 14.76
N ASN A 625 -27.99 8.08 13.87
CA ASN A 625 -29.00 8.17 12.84
C ASN A 625 -30.30 7.70 13.46
N PHE A 626 -31.24 8.62 13.65
CA PHE A 626 -32.43 8.32 14.41
C PHE A 626 -33.37 7.41 13.67
N TYR A 627 -33.58 6.22 14.23
CA TYR A 627 -34.62 5.28 13.84
C TYR A 627 -35.39 4.80 15.04
N ASP A 628 -36.69 4.74 14.94
CA ASP A 628 -37.54 4.18 16.00
C ASP A 628 -37.09 2.78 16.42
N ALA A 629 -36.62 1.99 15.48
CA ALA A 629 -36.10 0.65 15.71
C ALA A 629 -34.89 0.59 16.69
N LEU A 630 -34.10 1.66 16.87
CA LEU A 630 -33.03 1.69 17.87
C LEU A 630 -33.56 1.63 19.32
N TYR A 631 -34.77 2.09 19.50
CA TYR A 631 -35.46 2.26 20.79
C TYR A 631 -36.52 1.17 21.07
N GLU A 632 -36.67 0.21 20.19
CA GLU A 632 -37.56 -0.93 20.40
C GLU A 632 -37.00 -1.90 21.44
N SER A 633 -37.90 -2.67 22.10
CA SER A 633 -37.52 -3.68 23.08
C SER A 633 -36.42 -4.62 22.57
N GLY A 634 -35.35 -4.78 23.33
CA GLY A 634 -34.19 -5.62 22.97
C GLY A 634 -33.18 -4.94 22.04
N ARG A 635 -33.37 -3.68 21.68
CA ARG A 635 -32.40 -2.90 20.92
C ARG A 635 -31.49 -2.09 21.83
N ILE A 636 -30.43 -1.52 21.23
CA ILE A 636 -29.35 -0.87 22.00
C ILE A 636 -29.83 0.32 22.86
N PHE A 637 -30.86 1.03 22.40
CA PHE A 637 -31.43 2.21 23.10
C PHE A 637 -32.85 1.99 23.62
N ALA A 638 -33.25 0.76 23.87
CA ALA A 638 -34.61 0.40 24.24
C ALA A 638 -35.18 1.15 25.44
N ASP A 639 -34.34 1.53 26.42
CA ASP A 639 -34.77 2.15 27.70
C ASP A 639 -34.62 3.68 27.69
N PHE A 640 -34.20 4.27 26.55
CA PHE A 640 -33.99 5.71 26.46
C PHE A 640 -35.19 6.43 25.86
N SER A 641 -35.34 7.72 26.18
CA SER A 641 -36.32 8.57 25.56
C SER A 641 -36.05 8.79 24.08
N ARG A 642 -37.12 8.86 23.28
CA ARG A 642 -37.08 9.27 21.88
C ARG A 642 -37.18 10.79 21.71
N GLU A 643 -37.69 11.47 22.74
CA GLU A 643 -37.95 12.91 22.71
C GLU A 643 -36.83 13.66 23.41
N TYR A 644 -36.50 14.83 22.86
CA TYR A 644 -35.52 15.72 23.45
C TYR A 644 -36.04 16.29 24.77
N ASN A 645 -35.27 16.18 25.86
CA ASN A 645 -35.49 16.84 27.12
C ASN A 645 -34.20 17.55 27.55
N ALA A 646 -34.23 18.86 27.59
CA ALA A 646 -33.08 19.70 27.92
C ALA A 646 -32.43 19.38 29.28
N GLU A 647 -33.21 18.87 30.28
CA GLU A 647 -32.70 18.57 31.61
C GLU A 647 -31.94 17.23 31.67
N THR A 648 -32.32 16.25 30.85
CA THR A 648 -31.79 14.89 30.96
C THR A 648 -30.92 14.49 29.75
N ILE A 649 -31.03 15.21 28.63
CA ILE A 649 -30.43 14.77 27.35
C ILE A 649 -28.92 14.52 27.43
N VAL A 650 -28.18 15.35 28.20
CA VAL A 650 -26.70 15.18 28.29
C VAL A 650 -26.38 13.89 29.04
N SER A 651 -27.05 13.61 30.17
CA SER A 651 -26.83 12.38 30.93
C SER A 651 -27.29 11.15 30.19
N GLU A 652 -28.45 11.21 29.51
CA GLU A 652 -28.96 10.12 28.68
C GLU A 652 -28.02 9.79 27.50
N ASN A 653 -27.53 10.81 26.81
CA ASN A 653 -26.61 10.61 25.71
C ASN A 653 -25.27 10.04 26.16
N MET A 654 -24.75 10.49 27.31
CA MET A 654 -23.53 9.89 27.87
C MET A 654 -23.73 8.41 28.23
N GLU A 655 -24.92 8.05 28.72
CA GLU A 655 -25.24 6.65 28.99
C GLU A 655 -25.40 5.82 27.71
N LYS A 656 -26.02 6.38 26.66
CA LYS A 656 -26.05 5.77 25.30
C LYS A 656 -24.64 5.48 24.77
N VAL A 657 -23.74 6.46 24.87
CA VAL A 657 -22.34 6.32 24.45
C VAL A 657 -21.62 5.23 25.25
N GLN A 658 -21.84 5.18 26.58
CA GLN A 658 -21.22 4.16 27.43
C GLN A 658 -21.77 2.75 27.15
N ARG A 659 -23.07 2.63 26.91
CA ARG A 659 -23.72 1.36 26.53
C ARG A 659 -23.15 0.84 25.21
N TRP A 660 -23.05 1.70 24.20
CA TRP A 660 -22.48 1.37 22.91
C TRP A 660 -21.01 0.93 23.03
N ARG A 661 -20.17 1.65 23.80
CA ARG A 661 -18.76 1.26 24.06
C ARG A 661 -18.66 -0.12 24.70
N THR A 662 -19.54 -0.42 25.62
CA THR A 662 -19.58 -1.73 26.30
C THR A 662 -19.93 -2.84 25.33
N GLU A 663 -20.90 -2.61 24.45
CA GLU A 663 -21.31 -3.59 23.46
C GLU A 663 -20.23 -3.79 22.38
N LEU A 664 -19.64 -2.70 21.88
CA LEU A 664 -18.50 -2.77 20.96
C LEU A 664 -17.33 -3.56 21.56
N GLY A 665 -17.01 -3.32 22.82
CA GLY A 665 -15.93 -4.03 23.53
C GLY A 665 -16.16 -5.54 23.64
N LYS A 666 -17.41 -5.98 23.84
CA LYS A 666 -17.77 -7.41 23.80
C LYS A 666 -17.54 -8.02 22.40
N GLN A 667 -17.87 -7.28 21.37
CA GLN A 667 -17.73 -7.74 19.98
C GLN A 667 -16.26 -7.72 19.50
N GLN A 668 -15.44 -6.80 20.01
CA GLN A 668 -14.02 -6.72 19.66
C GLN A 668 -13.21 -7.97 20.02
N GLN A 669 -13.59 -8.69 21.09
CA GLN A 669 -12.95 -9.97 21.41
C GLN A 669 -13.19 -11.02 20.32
N THR A 670 -14.36 -10.98 19.68
CA THR A 670 -14.69 -11.84 18.54
C THR A 670 -13.98 -11.33 17.26
N ALA A 671 -13.84 -10.01 17.10
CA ALA A 671 -13.15 -9.39 15.96
C ALA A 671 -11.67 -9.74 15.90
N ALA A 672 -10.99 -9.88 17.05
CA ALA A 672 -9.59 -10.32 17.08
C ALA A 672 -9.41 -11.72 16.47
N ALA A 673 -10.35 -12.63 16.73
CA ALA A 673 -10.35 -13.97 16.12
C ALA A 673 -10.64 -13.92 14.61
N LEU A 674 -11.55 -13.04 14.18
CA LEU A 674 -11.85 -12.82 12.76
C LEU A 674 -10.70 -12.14 12.01
N ALA A 675 -10.01 -11.17 12.62
CA ALA A 675 -8.82 -10.55 12.05
C ALA A 675 -7.68 -11.58 11.87
N MET A 676 -7.52 -12.48 12.82
CA MET A 676 -6.57 -13.59 12.71
C MET A 676 -6.93 -14.54 11.54
N PHE A 677 -8.22 -14.86 11.40
CA PHE A 677 -8.71 -15.67 10.27
C PHE A 677 -8.48 -14.97 8.93
N ARG A 678 -8.75 -13.68 8.83
CA ARG A 678 -8.49 -12.85 7.65
C ARG A 678 -7.00 -12.80 7.29
N SER A 679 -6.14 -12.62 8.29
CA SER A 679 -4.69 -12.62 8.10
C SER A 679 -4.20 -13.94 7.48
N VAL A 680 -4.68 -15.08 7.99
CA VAL A 680 -4.39 -16.40 7.41
C VAL A 680 -4.96 -16.51 6.00
N TYR A 681 -6.17 -16.03 5.78
CA TYR A 681 -6.80 -16.02 4.46
C TYR A 681 -6.02 -15.15 3.47
N HIS A 682 -5.67 -13.93 3.82
CA HIS A 682 -4.86 -13.04 2.98
C HIS A 682 -3.44 -13.54 2.74
N SER A 683 -2.84 -14.26 3.69
CA SER A 683 -1.52 -14.86 3.50
C SER A 683 -1.54 -16.05 2.54
N GLN A 684 -2.67 -16.76 2.45
CA GLN A 684 -2.86 -17.90 1.55
C GLN A 684 -3.36 -17.48 0.15
N TYR A 685 -4.13 -16.38 0.07
CA TYR A 685 -4.76 -15.90 -1.15
C TYR A 685 -4.30 -14.48 -1.43
N HIS A 686 -3.46 -14.31 -2.46
CA HIS A 686 -3.11 -12.97 -2.92
C HIS A 686 -4.34 -12.36 -3.61
N MET A 687 -4.93 -11.37 -2.96
CA MET A 687 -5.99 -10.59 -3.55
C MET A 687 -5.42 -9.87 -4.78
N MET A 688 -5.98 -10.17 -5.93
CA MET A 688 -5.76 -9.34 -7.12
C MET A 688 -6.59 -8.05 -6.98
N PRO A 689 -6.15 -6.95 -7.60
CA PRO A 689 -7.02 -5.80 -7.74
C PRO A 689 -8.35 -6.24 -8.36
N GLU A 690 -9.44 -5.64 -7.87
CA GLU A 690 -10.79 -6.03 -8.27
C GLU A 690 -10.99 -5.96 -9.78
N LEU A 691 -11.83 -6.86 -10.27
CA LEU A 691 -12.33 -6.84 -11.63
C LEU A 691 -13.14 -5.55 -11.85
N SER A 692 -12.67 -4.67 -12.71
CA SER A 692 -13.46 -3.50 -13.14
C SER A 692 -14.54 -3.93 -14.10
N LEU A 693 -15.78 -3.48 -13.86
CA LEU A 693 -16.88 -3.71 -14.77
C LEU A 693 -16.82 -2.72 -15.93
N CYS A 694 -16.84 -3.24 -17.14
CA CYS A 694 -17.03 -2.46 -18.35
C CYS A 694 -18.32 -2.91 -19.04
N GLU A 695 -19.05 -2.00 -19.68
CA GLU A 695 -20.10 -2.40 -20.62
C GLU A 695 -19.42 -2.91 -21.89
N GLY A 696 -19.73 -4.16 -22.26
CA GLY A 696 -19.29 -4.75 -23.51
C GLY A 696 -20.13 -4.23 -24.70
N GLU A 697 -19.63 -4.39 -25.91
CA GLU A 697 -20.45 -4.28 -27.13
C GLU A 697 -21.60 -5.30 -26.99
N ASP A 698 -22.82 -4.91 -27.32
CA ASP A 698 -24.07 -5.71 -27.23
C ASP A 698 -24.72 -5.85 -25.84
N GLY A 699 -24.36 -5.04 -24.84
CA GLY A 699 -25.02 -5.06 -23.53
C GLY A 699 -24.61 -6.23 -22.63
N ALA A 700 -23.57 -6.97 -22.99
CA ALA A 700 -22.97 -8.00 -22.13
C ALA A 700 -22.17 -7.35 -20.99
N ALA A 701 -22.28 -7.92 -19.79
CA ALA A 701 -21.46 -7.49 -18.66
C ALA A 701 -20.03 -8.06 -18.81
N VAL A 702 -19.06 -7.18 -18.95
CA VAL A 702 -17.66 -7.57 -19.09
C VAL A 702 -16.87 -7.11 -17.86
N PHE A 703 -16.32 -8.04 -17.12
CA PHE A 703 -15.37 -7.75 -16.04
C PHE A 703 -13.96 -7.80 -16.59
N ARG A 704 -13.21 -6.74 -16.41
CA ARG A 704 -11.80 -6.69 -16.79
C ARG A 704 -10.92 -6.54 -15.56
N LEU A 705 -9.89 -7.37 -15.46
CA LEU A 705 -8.77 -7.08 -14.56
C LEU A 705 -8.01 -5.86 -15.10
N PRO A 706 -7.56 -4.97 -14.22
CA PRO A 706 -6.66 -3.89 -14.64
C PRO A 706 -5.41 -4.47 -15.34
N LYS A 707 -4.82 -3.70 -16.22
CA LYS A 707 -3.78 -4.08 -17.20
C LYS A 707 -2.52 -4.79 -16.68
N LEU A 708 -2.34 -4.90 -15.38
CA LEU A 708 -1.17 -5.51 -14.75
C LEU A 708 -1.52 -6.90 -14.22
N ILE A 709 -1.29 -7.93 -15.02
CA ILE A 709 -1.38 -9.30 -14.53
C ILE A 709 -0.07 -10.01 -14.81
N CYS A 710 0.62 -10.31 -13.74
CA CYS A 710 1.71 -11.25 -13.75
C CYS A 710 1.25 -12.53 -13.04
N ILE A 711 1.12 -13.60 -13.77
CA ILE A 711 0.60 -14.87 -13.28
C ILE A 711 1.76 -15.88 -13.19
N PRO A 712 2.15 -16.32 -11.99
CA PRO A 712 3.19 -17.33 -11.83
C PRO A 712 2.78 -18.68 -12.43
N ALA A 713 3.75 -19.45 -12.90
CA ALA A 713 3.51 -20.80 -13.37
C ALA A 713 2.81 -21.66 -12.28
N GLY A 714 1.73 -22.35 -12.67
CA GLY A 714 0.95 -23.20 -11.77
C GLY A 714 0.02 -22.47 -10.81
N ALA A 715 -0.20 -21.16 -11.00
CA ALA A 715 -1.21 -20.42 -10.28
C ALA A 715 -2.61 -20.63 -10.88
N PHE A 716 -3.62 -20.38 -10.05
CA PHE A 716 -5.03 -20.43 -10.42
C PHE A 716 -5.68 -19.08 -10.13
N VAL A 717 -6.64 -18.70 -10.94
CA VAL A 717 -7.53 -17.57 -10.61
C VAL A 717 -8.75 -18.14 -9.91
N ARG A 718 -8.99 -17.76 -8.67
CA ARG A 718 -10.22 -18.08 -7.96
C ARG A 718 -11.18 -16.91 -8.14
N LEU A 719 -12.30 -17.19 -8.74
CA LEU A 719 -13.40 -16.25 -8.91
C LEU A 719 -14.49 -16.59 -7.89
N ARG A 720 -14.84 -15.62 -7.08
CA ARG A 720 -16.05 -15.69 -6.25
C ARG A 720 -17.14 -14.92 -6.98
N LEU A 721 -18.08 -15.65 -7.53
CA LEU A 721 -19.20 -15.08 -8.26
C LEU A 721 -20.33 -14.75 -7.30
N LEU A 722 -20.78 -13.50 -7.29
CA LEU A 722 -22.04 -13.13 -6.67
C LEU A 722 -23.14 -13.41 -7.68
N THR A 723 -23.89 -14.48 -7.48
CA THR A 723 -25.04 -14.85 -8.31
C THR A 723 -26.31 -14.77 -7.49
N ASP A 724 -27.41 -14.38 -8.10
CA ASP A 724 -28.74 -14.53 -7.51
C ASP A 724 -29.50 -15.72 -8.10
N ASP A 725 -30.55 -16.13 -7.43
CA ASP A 725 -31.39 -17.23 -7.90
C ASP A 725 -32.12 -16.91 -9.21
N ALA A 726 -32.31 -15.63 -9.53
CA ALA A 726 -32.97 -15.21 -10.76
C ALA A 726 -32.07 -15.45 -11.98
N LEU A 727 -30.80 -15.14 -11.87
CA LEU A 727 -29.79 -15.40 -12.92
C LEU A 727 -29.57 -16.87 -13.16
N ARG A 728 -29.57 -17.68 -12.09
CA ARG A 728 -29.51 -19.16 -12.22
C ARG A 728 -30.72 -19.74 -12.95
N LYS A 729 -31.92 -19.26 -12.60
CA LYS A 729 -33.17 -19.72 -13.23
C LYS A 729 -33.32 -19.29 -14.69
N LYS A 730 -32.69 -18.18 -15.08
CA LYS A 730 -32.65 -17.71 -16.47
C LYS A 730 -31.70 -18.52 -17.37
N GLY A 731 -30.91 -19.43 -16.81
CA GLY A 731 -29.96 -20.24 -17.56
C GLY A 731 -28.74 -19.43 -18.05
N ALA A 732 -28.33 -18.37 -17.31
CA ALA A 732 -27.21 -17.52 -17.67
C ALA A 732 -25.92 -18.32 -17.87
N VAL A 733 -25.17 -17.95 -18.91
CA VAL A 733 -23.88 -18.55 -19.26
C VAL A 733 -22.80 -17.54 -18.94
N LEU A 734 -21.80 -17.99 -18.19
CA LEU A 734 -20.57 -17.26 -17.96
C LEU A 734 -19.53 -17.70 -18.99
N ARG A 735 -19.04 -16.76 -19.79
CA ARG A 735 -17.88 -16.96 -20.65
C ARG A 735 -16.67 -16.30 -20.01
N TYR A 736 -15.56 -17.00 -19.97
CA TYR A 736 -14.33 -16.45 -19.43
C TYR A 736 -13.11 -16.80 -20.31
N GLY A 737 -12.18 -15.89 -20.37
CA GLY A 737 -10.96 -16.05 -21.14
C GLY A 737 -9.99 -14.90 -20.88
N VAL A 738 -8.78 -14.97 -21.43
CA VAL A 738 -7.80 -13.90 -21.33
C VAL A 738 -7.61 -13.26 -22.69
N GLN A 739 -7.88 -11.97 -22.78
CA GLN A 739 -7.63 -11.15 -23.96
C GLN A 739 -6.30 -10.41 -23.83
N ASN A 740 -5.56 -10.30 -24.92
CA ASN A 740 -4.41 -9.40 -25.03
C ASN A 740 -4.88 -7.95 -25.24
N THR A 741 -3.92 -7.03 -25.34
CA THR A 741 -4.20 -5.59 -25.59
C THR A 741 -4.93 -5.30 -26.90
N GLU A 742 -4.90 -6.25 -27.87
CA GLU A 742 -5.61 -6.14 -29.13
C GLU A 742 -7.05 -6.73 -29.05
N GLY A 743 -7.50 -7.15 -27.87
CA GLY A 743 -8.81 -7.75 -27.67
C GLY A 743 -8.93 -9.20 -28.16
N ARG A 744 -7.83 -9.85 -28.55
CA ARG A 744 -7.82 -11.26 -28.97
C ARG A 744 -7.66 -12.17 -27.76
N PHE A 745 -8.48 -13.21 -27.67
CA PHE A 745 -8.32 -14.24 -26.64
C PHE A 745 -7.03 -15.05 -26.86
N VAL A 746 -6.09 -14.89 -25.93
CA VAL A 746 -4.85 -15.68 -25.85
C VAL A 746 -5.05 -16.98 -25.07
N ILE A 747 -6.07 -17.02 -24.22
CA ILE A 747 -6.64 -18.27 -23.69
C ILE A 747 -8.01 -18.41 -24.31
N PRO A 748 -8.33 -19.57 -24.91
CA PRO A 748 -9.63 -19.80 -25.50
C PRO A 748 -10.74 -19.54 -24.49
N GLN A 749 -11.78 -18.87 -24.95
CA GLN A 749 -12.98 -18.63 -24.17
C GLN A 749 -13.59 -19.95 -23.75
N GLN A 750 -13.89 -20.11 -22.46
CA GLN A 750 -14.59 -21.25 -21.89
C GLN A 750 -15.97 -20.81 -21.41
N GLU A 751 -16.92 -21.73 -21.40
CA GLU A 751 -18.29 -21.45 -20.99
C GLU A 751 -18.69 -22.32 -19.78
N ILE A 752 -19.37 -21.71 -18.82
CA ILE A 752 -19.98 -22.40 -17.69
C ILE A 752 -21.41 -21.90 -17.53
N ARG A 753 -22.39 -22.82 -17.47
CA ARG A 753 -23.74 -22.46 -17.13
C ARG A 753 -23.84 -22.22 -15.62
N LEU A 754 -24.43 -21.11 -15.21
CA LEU A 754 -24.59 -20.80 -13.78
C LEU A 754 -25.50 -21.84 -13.08
N ALA A 755 -26.39 -22.48 -13.81
CA ALA A 755 -27.24 -23.57 -13.31
C ALA A 755 -26.45 -24.82 -12.90
N ASP A 756 -25.29 -25.07 -13.53
CA ASP A 756 -24.42 -26.22 -13.26
C ASP A 756 -23.48 -26.02 -12.07
N LEU A 757 -23.42 -24.78 -11.52
CA LEU A 757 -22.64 -24.49 -10.32
C LEU A 757 -23.42 -24.93 -9.07
N ASP A 758 -22.69 -25.51 -8.12
CA ASP A 758 -23.23 -25.98 -6.84
C ASP A 758 -24.15 -24.93 -6.19
N SER A 759 -25.19 -25.35 -5.50
CA SER A 759 -26.32 -24.56 -5.00
C SER A 759 -25.98 -23.48 -3.95
N LYS A 760 -24.71 -23.19 -3.74
CA LYS A 760 -24.24 -22.12 -2.86
C LYS A 760 -24.51 -20.74 -3.48
N LEU A 761 -24.97 -19.81 -2.67
CA LEU A 761 -25.27 -18.41 -3.05
C LEU A 761 -24.10 -17.68 -3.73
N HIS A 762 -22.87 -18.14 -3.50
CA HIS A 762 -21.65 -17.55 -4.05
C HIS A 762 -20.69 -18.65 -4.50
N PRO A 763 -20.91 -19.25 -5.69
CA PRO A 763 -20.02 -20.29 -6.18
C PRO A 763 -18.62 -19.75 -6.43
N GLU A 764 -17.62 -20.54 -6.04
CA GLU A 764 -16.24 -20.29 -6.36
C GLU A 764 -15.83 -21.10 -7.59
N LEU A 765 -15.24 -20.44 -8.57
CA LEU A 765 -14.61 -21.06 -9.73
C LEU A 765 -13.11 -20.98 -9.57
N VAL A 766 -12.44 -22.09 -9.82
CA VAL A 766 -10.98 -22.13 -9.84
C VAL A 766 -10.55 -22.35 -11.29
N LEU A 767 -9.93 -21.34 -11.88
CA LEU A 767 -9.53 -21.34 -13.28
C LEU A 767 -8.00 -21.49 -13.36
N PRO A 768 -7.47 -22.39 -14.18
CA PRO A 768 -6.04 -22.44 -14.44
C PRO A 768 -5.60 -21.13 -15.10
N ALA A 769 -4.57 -20.52 -14.54
CA ALA A 769 -4.04 -19.27 -15.05
C ALA A 769 -2.79 -19.55 -15.92
N PRO A 770 -2.62 -18.86 -17.06
CA PRO A 770 -1.42 -19.00 -17.86
C PRO A 770 -0.20 -18.51 -17.10
N ALA A 771 0.93 -19.20 -17.31
CA ALA A 771 2.20 -18.78 -16.74
C ALA A 771 2.78 -17.58 -17.49
N GLY A 772 3.29 -16.60 -16.75
CA GLY A 772 4.07 -15.49 -17.31
C GLY A 772 3.42 -14.12 -17.16
N LEU A 773 4.12 -13.11 -17.63
CA LEU A 773 3.63 -11.74 -17.76
C LEU A 773 2.56 -11.72 -18.84
N LEU A 774 1.35 -11.41 -18.45
CA LEU A 774 0.27 -11.21 -19.38
C LEU A 774 -0.04 -9.72 -19.49
N ASN A 775 0.28 -9.16 -20.63
CA ASN A 775 -0.33 -7.94 -21.11
C ASN A 775 -1.74 -8.30 -21.57
N GLY A 776 -2.69 -8.44 -20.63
CA GLY A 776 -4.02 -8.88 -21.00
C GLY A 776 -5.03 -8.70 -19.89
N ALA A 777 -6.29 -8.81 -20.26
CA ALA A 777 -7.40 -8.75 -19.35
C ALA A 777 -8.04 -10.13 -19.21
N LEU A 778 -8.28 -10.59 -17.99
CA LEU A 778 -9.24 -11.66 -17.75
C LEU A 778 -10.63 -11.08 -18.04
N VAL A 779 -11.30 -11.67 -18.99
CA VAL A 779 -12.62 -11.23 -19.40
C VAL A 779 -13.63 -12.26 -18.95
N LEU A 780 -14.66 -11.80 -18.23
CA LEU A 780 -15.82 -12.55 -17.82
C LEU A 780 -17.03 -11.92 -18.49
N GLU A 781 -17.71 -12.67 -19.31
CA GLU A 781 -18.93 -12.22 -20.02
C GLU A 781 -20.14 -13.00 -19.54
N TYR A 782 -21.21 -12.28 -19.23
CA TYR A 782 -22.54 -12.88 -18.96
C TYR A 782 -23.48 -12.55 -20.12
N ASP A 783 -24.16 -13.55 -20.63
CA ASP A 783 -25.06 -13.41 -21.79
C ASP A 783 -26.49 -12.97 -21.46
N CYS A 784 -26.77 -12.57 -20.22
CA CYS A 784 -28.11 -12.24 -19.75
C CYS A 784 -28.41 -10.75 -19.58
N GLY A 785 -27.48 -9.86 -19.92
CA GLY A 785 -27.66 -8.39 -19.82
C GLY A 785 -27.82 -7.82 -18.41
N GLU A 786 -27.77 -8.64 -17.36
CA GLU A 786 -27.84 -8.23 -15.97
C GLU A 786 -26.52 -8.53 -15.26
N ILE A 787 -25.96 -7.49 -14.67
CA ILE A 787 -24.64 -7.51 -14.09
C ILE A 787 -24.74 -7.99 -12.64
N VAL A 788 -24.00 -9.04 -12.30
CA VAL A 788 -23.73 -9.42 -10.91
C VAL A 788 -22.48 -8.70 -10.44
N ARG A 789 -22.68 -7.57 -9.79
CA ARG A 789 -21.60 -6.73 -9.25
C ARG A 789 -21.16 -7.24 -7.90
N GLY A 790 -19.90 -7.09 -7.56
CA GLY A 790 -19.30 -7.56 -6.31
C GLY A 790 -18.63 -8.94 -6.41
N SER A 791 -18.52 -9.50 -7.62
CA SER A 791 -17.65 -10.65 -7.84
C SER A 791 -16.20 -10.27 -7.61
N THR A 792 -15.47 -11.10 -6.88
CA THR A 792 -14.06 -10.89 -6.58
C THR A 792 -13.21 -11.95 -7.24
N ALA A 793 -12.03 -11.57 -7.70
CA ALA A 793 -11.04 -12.50 -8.19
C ALA A 793 -9.80 -12.48 -7.28
N CYS A 794 -9.25 -13.64 -7.01
CA CYS A 794 -7.97 -13.74 -6.33
C CYS A 794 -7.07 -14.74 -7.02
N LEU A 795 -5.77 -14.47 -7.02
CA LEU A 795 -4.79 -15.44 -7.49
C LEU A 795 -4.52 -16.45 -6.38
N VAL A 796 -4.65 -17.73 -6.71
CA VAL A 796 -4.44 -18.85 -5.78
C VAL A 796 -3.38 -19.75 -6.37
N ARG A 797 -2.56 -20.33 -5.51
CA ARG A 797 -1.60 -21.35 -5.88
C ARG A 797 -2.25 -22.71 -5.94
#